data_5b4519ec7d6e084c9b47c0f3c78ce4f1
#
_entry.id   5b4519ec7d6e084c9b47c0f3c78ce4f1
#
_cell.length_a   1.000
_cell.length_b   1.000
_cell.length_c   1.000
_cell.angle_alpha   90.00
_cell.angle_beta   90.00
_cell.angle_gamma   90.00
#
_symmetry.space_group_name_H-M   'P 1'
#
loop_
_entity.id
_entity.type
_entity.pdbx_description
1 polymer ?
#
loop_
_entity_poly.entity_id
_entity_poly.type
_entity_poly.pdbx_seq_one_letter_code
_entity_poly.pdbx_strand_id
1 'polypeptide(L)'
;MTDTVTGVRPPGRTVGWLRGFRPARPDAALLVCFPHAGGTATAFAGLADALPDDVEPLAVRYPGRQDRRAEPVADDLAALADGVAGALAGYPDRPVFLLGHSMGALVAFETARRLETRGTVARLFASAARPPAPDWGDPDLDACADEVIIDHLRLLGGVPEALLNDPETLRDLVRLLRDDHRALRRYRCAEDAVLAAPITVLLADDDPKNDAAGVRGWARHTTGGCRTERLAGDHFAVVERDPRVAALLTRYVRDDVRRMGAPPPADLVRECYLAGPGVQRLSTDLTTLEDAARAVLTPSAHGYVAGNAGIGATGRANREAFDRWRLLPRMLRGVARRDLTVSLLGQRLPVPVLLAPVAAQTVVHPDGELASVRGAAEAGVPFVLSTFSSHSMEEVAAAAGTGPRWFQLYWPADRAVAESLVRRAEASGYSALVLTVDNPAFGYRPADLDAGYLPFLHGAGLANFTSDPVFLRGLPPDADAATVVGHWARIAANPTLTWDELPWLRGLTELPLLLKGILHPQDARLALAHGADGVIVSTHGGRQLDGTVAALDALPAVRAAVGDAVPVLMDSGVRTGADVVKALALGADAVLYGRPYQYGLALDGAAGVAHVLRCLLAELDLALTLTGCATVDELTADLLVPAVSTR
;
A
#
# COMPACT_ATOMS: atom_id res chain seq x y z
N MET A 1 2.16 -45.41 -27.43
CA MET A 1 2.91 -45.68 -26.18
C MET A 1 3.82 -44.49 -25.99
N THR A 2 3.37 -43.51 -25.27
CA THR A 2 4.12 -42.31 -24.88
C THR A 2 3.94 -42.15 -23.39
N ASP A 3 4.98 -42.47 -22.65
CA ASP A 3 5.05 -42.35 -21.19
C ASP A 3 4.99 -40.89 -20.78
N THR A 4 3.89 -40.52 -20.13
CA THR A 4 3.74 -39.29 -19.39
C THR A 4 4.49 -39.45 -18.07
N VAL A 5 5.66 -38.84 -17.96
CA VAL A 5 6.42 -38.74 -16.71
C VAL A 5 5.70 -37.78 -15.77
N THR A 6 4.94 -38.35 -14.83
CA THR A 6 4.42 -37.63 -13.67
C THR A 6 5.57 -37.36 -12.72
N GLY A 7 6.07 -36.12 -12.75
CA GLY A 7 7.16 -35.66 -11.87
C GLY A 7 6.70 -35.38 -10.45
N VAL A 8 6.38 -36.42 -9.66
CA VAL A 8 6.29 -36.30 -8.20
C VAL A 8 7.71 -36.41 -7.64
N ARG A 9 8.30 -35.30 -7.18
CA ARG A 9 9.57 -35.32 -6.46
C ARG A 9 9.38 -35.94 -5.06
N PRO A 10 10.24 -36.90 -4.66
CA PRO A 10 10.16 -37.49 -3.32
C PRO A 10 10.55 -36.46 -2.23
N PRO A 11 10.03 -36.63 -0.99
CA PRO A 11 10.32 -35.72 0.12
C PRO A 11 11.80 -35.76 0.51
N GLY A 12 12.39 -34.57 0.73
CA GLY A 12 13.72 -34.45 1.33
C GLY A 12 14.92 -34.41 0.38
N ARG A 13 14.75 -34.17 -0.93
CA ARG A 13 15.90 -34.01 -1.84
C ARG A 13 16.56 -32.65 -1.69
N THR A 14 17.70 -32.64 -1.01
CA THR A 14 18.69 -31.57 -0.99
C THR A 14 19.37 -31.49 -2.36
N VAL A 15 19.04 -30.50 -3.17
CA VAL A 15 19.78 -30.24 -4.40
C VAL A 15 20.56 -28.92 -4.23
N GLY A 16 21.87 -29.05 -3.98
CA GLY A 16 22.75 -27.88 -3.96
C GLY A 16 22.38 -26.80 -2.93
N TRP A 17 21.91 -25.65 -3.39
CA TRP A 17 21.71 -24.45 -2.58
C TRP A 17 20.42 -24.39 -1.76
N LEU A 18 19.42 -25.22 -2.02
CA LEU A 18 18.10 -25.15 -1.40
C LEU A 18 17.73 -26.45 -0.67
N ARG A 19 17.11 -26.31 0.49
CA ARG A 19 16.54 -27.40 1.28
C ARG A 19 15.02 -27.21 1.39
N GLY A 20 14.24 -28.18 0.92
CA GLY A 20 12.82 -28.29 1.20
C GLY A 20 12.58 -28.97 2.55
N PHE A 21 11.54 -28.58 3.26
CA PHE A 21 11.15 -29.16 4.57
C PHE A 21 10.08 -30.23 4.44
N ARG A 22 9.18 -30.07 3.48
CA ARG A 22 8.05 -30.97 3.24
C ARG A 22 7.66 -30.96 1.76
N PRO A 23 6.91 -31.96 1.26
CA PRO A 23 6.25 -31.86 -0.03
C PRO A 23 5.24 -30.72 -0.03
N ALA A 24 5.15 -29.99 -1.12
CA ALA A 24 4.17 -28.96 -1.32
C ALA A 24 3.37 -29.19 -2.61
N ARG A 25 2.26 -28.50 -2.77
CA ARG A 25 1.46 -28.56 -3.99
C ARG A 25 2.29 -28.05 -5.19
N PRO A 26 2.08 -28.58 -6.40
CA PRO A 26 2.83 -28.14 -7.58
C PRO A 26 2.68 -26.64 -7.90
N ASP A 27 1.53 -26.06 -7.54
CA ASP A 27 1.16 -24.65 -7.73
C ASP A 27 1.46 -23.76 -6.51
N ALA A 28 2.02 -24.29 -5.43
CA ALA A 28 2.34 -23.53 -4.23
C ALA A 28 3.36 -22.43 -4.52
N ALA A 29 3.18 -21.25 -3.89
CA ALA A 29 4.17 -20.17 -3.94
C ALA A 29 5.45 -20.59 -3.21
N LEU A 30 6.61 -20.15 -3.69
CA LEU A 30 7.91 -20.42 -3.04
C LEU A 30 8.22 -19.37 -2.00
N LEU A 31 8.43 -19.76 -0.74
CA LEU A 31 9.00 -18.90 0.29
C LEU A 31 10.44 -19.35 0.58
N VAL A 32 11.41 -18.60 0.03
CA VAL A 32 12.83 -18.89 0.14
C VAL A 32 13.41 -18.16 1.34
N CYS A 33 13.88 -18.91 2.35
CA CYS A 33 14.36 -18.40 3.63
C CYS A 33 15.89 -18.36 3.65
N PHE A 34 16.47 -17.21 3.97
CA PHE A 34 17.91 -16.94 4.02
C PHE A 34 18.38 -16.81 5.45
N PRO A 35 19.25 -17.70 5.93
CA PRO A 35 19.72 -17.69 7.31
C PRO A 35 20.60 -16.47 7.65
N HIS A 36 20.62 -16.15 8.95
CA HIS A 36 21.52 -15.17 9.57
C HIS A 36 23.00 -15.63 9.53
N ALA A 37 23.90 -14.75 9.91
CA ALA A 37 25.34 -15.08 10.06
C ALA A 37 25.53 -16.23 11.09
N GLY A 38 26.34 -17.23 10.74
CA GLY A 38 26.50 -18.47 11.49
C GLY A 38 25.30 -19.41 11.41
N GLY A 39 24.15 -18.98 10.91
CA GLY A 39 22.92 -19.74 10.82
C GLY A 39 22.92 -20.81 9.72
N THR A 40 22.00 -21.75 9.82
CA THR A 40 21.83 -22.86 8.88
C THR A 40 20.39 -22.96 8.40
N ALA A 41 20.14 -23.73 7.34
CA ALA A 41 18.80 -23.94 6.82
C ALA A 41 17.78 -24.45 7.86
N THR A 42 18.26 -25.17 8.88
CA THR A 42 17.40 -25.71 9.95
C THR A 42 16.79 -24.65 10.86
N ALA A 43 17.32 -23.42 10.88
CA ALA A 43 16.75 -22.33 11.67
C ALA A 43 15.27 -22.05 11.33
N PHE A 44 14.87 -22.33 10.10
CA PHE A 44 13.49 -22.10 9.64
C PHE A 44 12.56 -23.32 9.76
N ALA A 45 12.97 -24.40 10.42
CA ALA A 45 12.14 -25.59 10.55
C ALA A 45 10.82 -25.31 11.28
N GLY A 46 10.87 -24.53 12.38
CA GLY A 46 9.68 -24.15 13.14
C GLY A 46 8.69 -23.32 12.32
N LEU A 47 9.18 -22.35 11.55
CA LEU A 47 8.36 -21.58 10.62
C LEU A 47 7.77 -22.47 9.52
N ALA A 48 8.58 -23.34 8.93
CA ALA A 48 8.14 -24.22 7.84
C ALA A 48 7.01 -25.17 8.26
N ASP A 49 7.02 -25.64 9.50
CA ASP A 49 5.96 -26.48 10.07
C ASP A 49 4.65 -25.71 10.27
N ALA A 50 4.70 -24.41 10.49
CA ALA A 50 3.53 -23.56 10.73
C ALA A 50 2.88 -23.00 9.45
N LEU A 51 3.55 -23.08 8.30
CA LEU A 51 3.04 -22.57 7.02
C LEU A 51 2.01 -23.55 6.41
N PRO A 52 1.00 -23.06 5.65
CA PRO A 52 0.04 -23.91 4.96
C PRO A 52 0.62 -24.55 3.69
N ASP A 53 -0.11 -25.52 3.08
CA ASP A 53 0.37 -26.31 1.94
C ASP A 53 0.43 -25.54 0.60
N ASP A 54 -0.20 -24.36 0.51
CA ASP A 54 -0.13 -23.46 -0.64
C ASP A 54 1.12 -22.55 -0.62
N VAL A 55 1.97 -22.69 0.43
CA VAL A 55 3.28 -22.04 0.54
C VAL A 55 4.36 -23.09 0.75
N GLU A 56 5.29 -23.23 -0.21
CA GLU A 56 6.45 -24.13 -0.09
C GLU A 56 7.63 -23.41 0.56
N PRO A 57 7.99 -23.75 1.82
CA PRO A 57 9.20 -23.23 2.43
C PRO A 57 10.44 -23.92 1.91
N LEU A 58 11.37 -23.13 1.38
CA LEU A 58 12.72 -23.55 1.00
C LEU A 58 13.73 -22.75 1.82
N ALA A 59 14.73 -23.40 2.41
CA ALA A 59 15.80 -22.67 3.09
C ALA A 59 17.12 -22.77 2.33
N VAL A 60 17.84 -21.65 2.30
CA VAL A 60 19.15 -21.54 1.68
C VAL A 60 20.19 -22.29 2.50
N ARG A 61 21.04 -23.06 1.81
CA ARG A 61 22.17 -23.79 2.37
C ARG A 61 23.46 -23.14 1.91
N TYR A 62 24.05 -22.32 2.74
CA TYR A 62 25.32 -21.69 2.44
C TYR A 62 26.47 -22.73 2.42
N PRO A 63 27.51 -22.57 1.59
CA PRO A 63 28.69 -23.42 1.62
C PRO A 63 29.46 -23.30 2.94
N GLY A 64 30.31 -24.28 3.24
CA GLY A 64 31.15 -24.30 4.44
C GLY A 64 30.44 -24.79 5.72
N ARG A 65 29.15 -25.22 5.66
CA ARG A 65 28.38 -25.64 6.85
C ARG A 65 27.48 -26.85 6.59
N GLN A 66 27.15 -27.58 7.63
CA GLN A 66 26.35 -28.82 7.60
C GLN A 66 26.89 -29.85 6.58
N ASP A 67 26.03 -30.32 5.68
CA ASP A 67 26.36 -31.26 4.61
C ASP A 67 27.15 -30.64 3.43
N ARG A 68 27.35 -29.32 3.45
CA ARG A 68 28.26 -28.58 2.55
C ARG A 68 29.56 -28.14 3.24
N ARG A 69 29.89 -28.74 4.41
CA ARG A 69 31.09 -28.39 5.22
C ARG A 69 32.41 -28.51 4.42
N ALA A 70 32.48 -29.38 3.46
CA ALA A 70 33.67 -29.57 2.61
C ALA A 70 33.85 -28.48 1.54
N GLU A 71 32.83 -27.68 1.29
CA GLU A 71 32.90 -26.59 0.33
C GLU A 71 33.53 -25.34 0.97
N PRO A 72 34.32 -24.55 0.24
CA PRO A 72 34.86 -23.30 0.74
C PRO A 72 33.73 -22.33 1.11
N VAL A 73 33.90 -21.62 2.21
CA VAL A 73 32.98 -20.51 2.60
C VAL A 73 33.05 -19.42 1.56
N ALA A 74 31.93 -18.80 1.23
CA ALA A 74 31.88 -17.70 0.27
C ALA A 74 32.56 -16.45 0.86
N ASP A 75 33.37 -15.78 0.05
CA ASP A 75 34.11 -14.59 0.46
C ASP A 75 33.28 -13.30 0.46
N ASP A 76 32.12 -13.29 -0.21
CA ASP A 76 31.23 -12.15 -0.30
C ASP A 76 29.75 -12.57 -0.45
N LEU A 77 28.84 -11.61 -0.20
CA LEU A 77 27.40 -11.84 -0.29
C LEU A 77 26.92 -11.97 -1.74
N ALA A 78 27.64 -11.40 -2.70
CA ALA A 78 27.28 -11.48 -4.11
C ALA A 78 27.39 -12.92 -4.62
N ALA A 79 28.47 -13.64 -4.25
CA ALA A 79 28.65 -15.06 -4.60
C ALA A 79 27.54 -15.94 -3.99
N LEU A 80 27.08 -15.64 -2.76
CA LEU A 80 25.95 -16.34 -2.15
C LEU A 80 24.67 -16.09 -2.95
N ALA A 81 24.41 -14.84 -3.32
CA ALA A 81 23.24 -14.46 -4.10
C ALA A 81 23.23 -15.08 -5.50
N ASP A 82 24.38 -15.14 -6.18
CA ASP A 82 24.53 -15.77 -7.49
C ASP A 82 24.20 -17.27 -7.43
N GLY A 83 24.69 -17.97 -6.40
CA GLY A 83 24.42 -19.39 -6.21
C GLY A 83 22.93 -19.68 -5.97
N VAL A 84 22.26 -18.87 -5.16
CA VAL A 84 20.82 -19.02 -4.88
C VAL A 84 19.98 -18.66 -6.11
N ALA A 85 20.29 -17.56 -6.80
CA ALA A 85 19.58 -17.15 -8.01
C ALA A 85 19.71 -18.22 -9.12
N GLY A 86 20.89 -18.84 -9.26
CA GLY A 86 21.10 -19.97 -10.15
C GLY A 86 20.25 -21.19 -9.80
N ALA A 87 20.14 -21.52 -8.51
CA ALA A 87 19.31 -22.63 -8.05
C ALA A 87 17.80 -22.39 -8.27
N LEU A 88 17.34 -21.15 -8.11
CA LEU A 88 15.95 -20.75 -8.33
C LEU A 88 15.54 -20.75 -9.81
N ALA A 89 16.50 -20.73 -10.74
CA ALA A 89 16.22 -20.91 -12.16
C ALA A 89 15.55 -22.27 -12.50
N GLY A 90 15.66 -23.25 -11.60
CA GLY A 90 14.96 -24.54 -11.71
C GLY A 90 13.47 -24.52 -11.31
N TYR A 91 12.91 -23.36 -10.97
CA TYR A 91 11.50 -23.16 -10.58
C TYR A 91 10.85 -22.09 -11.48
N PRO A 92 10.79 -22.30 -12.79
CA PRO A 92 10.12 -21.36 -13.70
C PRO A 92 8.64 -21.28 -13.35
N ASP A 93 8.01 -20.14 -13.60
CA ASP A 93 6.57 -19.92 -13.53
C ASP A 93 5.93 -19.97 -12.12
N ARG A 94 6.73 -20.06 -11.06
CA ARG A 94 6.22 -20.01 -9.69
C ARG A 94 6.52 -18.65 -9.03
N PRO A 95 5.55 -18.04 -8.32
CA PRO A 95 5.81 -16.83 -7.55
C PRO A 95 6.87 -17.08 -6.46
N VAL A 96 7.92 -16.25 -6.44
CA VAL A 96 9.04 -16.36 -5.51
C VAL A 96 8.95 -15.24 -4.46
N PHE A 97 8.86 -15.63 -3.20
CA PHE A 97 8.94 -14.77 -2.04
C PHE A 97 10.28 -15.04 -1.34
N LEU A 98 10.99 -13.99 -0.99
CA LEU A 98 12.28 -14.11 -0.31
C LEU A 98 12.13 -13.61 1.13
N LEU A 99 12.53 -14.43 2.11
CA LEU A 99 12.56 -14.08 3.53
C LEU A 99 14.01 -14.11 4.01
N GLY A 100 14.60 -12.96 4.20
CA GLY A 100 15.96 -12.85 4.73
C GLY A 100 15.95 -12.45 6.20
N HIS A 101 16.72 -13.17 7.02
CA HIS A 101 16.89 -12.86 8.42
C HIS A 101 18.32 -12.38 8.70
N SER A 102 18.48 -11.20 9.31
CA SER A 102 19.77 -10.58 9.63
C SER A 102 20.67 -10.46 8.38
N MET A 103 21.89 -11.02 8.34
CA MET A 103 22.72 -11.13 7.13
C MET A 103 21.94 -11.66 5.93
N GLY A 104 21.08 -12.66 6.15
CA GLY A 104 20.26 -13.26 5.12
C GLY A 104 19.35 -12.27 4.40
N ALA A 105 18.97 -11.14 5.02
CA ALA A 105 18.17 -10.11 4.37
C ALA A 105 18.94 -9.41 3.23
N LEU A 106 20.23 -9.21 3.40
CA LEU A 106 21.09 -8.63 2.35
C LEU A 106 21.34 -9.63 1.22
N VAL A 107 21.59 -10.90 1.57
CA VAL A 107 21.73 -11.96 0.54
C VAL A 107 20.42 -12.11 -0.23
N ALA A 108 19.27 -12.04 0.43
CA ALA A 108 17.95 -12.07 -0.19
C ALA A 108 17.72 -10.86 -1.11
N PHE A 109 18.11 -9.67 -0.68
CA PHE A 109 18.06 -8.45 -1.49
C PHE A 109 18.91 -8.58 -2.77
N GLU A 110 20.15 -9.01 -2.64
CA GLU A 110 21.04 -9.24 -3.78
C GLU A 110 20.54 -10.37 -4.69
N THR A 111 19.91 -11.40 -4.13
CA THR A 111 19.25 -12.47 -4.92
C THR A 111 18.05 -11.90 -5.67
N ALA A 112 17.21 -11.06 -5.03
CA ALA A 112 16.08 -10.40 -5.66
C ALA A 112 16.54 -9.60 -6.90
N ARG A 113 17.57 -8.78 -6.77
CA ARG A 113 18.12 -7.98 -7.88
C ARG A 113 18.49 -8.83 -9.11
N ARG A 114 19.02 -10.04 -8.88
CA ARG A 114 19.39 -10.98 -9.97
C ARG A 114 18.17 -11.64 -10.62
N LEU A 115 17.13 -11.87 -9.83
CA LEU A 115 15.91 -12.52 -10.30
C LEU A 115 14.95 -11.54 -11.00
N GLU A 116 14.96 -10.26 -10.64
CA GLU A 116 14.07 -9.26 -11.25
C GLU A 116 14.27 -9.08 -12.75
N THR A 117 15.49 -9.27 -13.24
CA THR A 117 15.75 -9.32 -14.69
C THR A 117 14.92 -10.39 -15.41
N ARG A 118 14.36 -11.37 -14.65
CA ARG A 118 13.50 -12.47 -15.12
C ARG A 118 12.04 -12.32 -14.70
N GLY A 119 11.69 -11.25 -13.92
CA GLY A 119 10.31 -10.93 -13.53
C GLY A 119 9.67 -11.88 -12.50
N THR A 120 10.45 -12.59 -11.68
CA THR A 120 9.94 -13.70 -10.84
C THR A 120 9.77 -13.37 -9.36
N VAL A 121 10.30 -12.25 -8.84
CA VAL A 121 10.23 -11.91 -7.40
C VAL A 121 8.92 -11.20 -7.08
N ALA A 122 8.10 -11.81 -6.22
CA ALA A 122 6.82 -11.26 -5.77
C ALA A 122 6.98 -10.28 -4.60
N ARG A 123 7.86 -10.60 -3.63
CA ARG A 123 8.14 -9.77 -2.44
C ARG A 123 9.43 -10.19 -1.74
N LEU A 124 10.09 -9.20 -1.13
CA LEU A 124 11.15 -9.41 -0.14
C LEU A 124 10.63 -9.11 1.27
N PHE A 125 10.79 -10.07 2.19
CA PHE A 125 10.64 -9.87 3.63
C PHE A 125 12.05 -9.71 4.23
N ALA A 126 12.34 -8.55 4.81
CA ALA A 126 13.59 -8.24 5.48
C ALA A 126 13.38 -8.25 7.00
N SER A 127 13.92 -9.25 7.68
CA SER A 127 13.78 -9.45 9.12
C SER A 127 15.08 -9.17 9.85
N ALA A 128 14.99 -8.48 10.98
CA ALA A 128 16.10 -8.24 11.90
C ALA A 128 17.34 -7.64 11.20
N ALA A 129 17.14 -6.77 10.20
CA ALA A 129 18.21 -6.24 9.37
C ALA A 129 18.01 -4.76 9.06
N ARG A 130 19.10 -3.99 9.16
CA ARG A 130 19.19 -2.66 8.58
C ARG A 130 19.23 -2.74 7.05
N PRO A 131 18.84 -1.66 6.34
CA PRO A 131 18.93 -1.64 4.88
C PRO A 131 20.38 -1.72 4.40
N PRO A 132 20.62 -2.09 3.13
CA PRO A 132 21.92 -2.01 2.53
C PRO A 132 22.56 -0.62 2.71
N ALA A 133 23.79 -0.57 3.20
CA ALA A 133 24.52 0.66 3.44
C ALA A 133 25.99 0.51 3.00
N PRO A 134 26.68 1.61 2.66
CA PRO A 134 28.12 1.58 2.35
C PRO A 134 29.00 1.13 3.52
N ASP A 135 28.56 1.40 4.74
CA ASP A 135 29.21 0.97 5.97
C ASP A 135 28.17 0.53 6.99
N TRP A 136 28.31 -0.68 7.50
CA TRP A 136 27.34 -1.31 8.43
C TRP A 136 27.65 -1.02 9.90
N GLY A 137 28.85 -0.48 10.20
CA GLY A 137 29.23 -0.09 11.57
C GLY A 137 29.29 -1.25 12.58
N ASP A 138 29.23 -2.50 12.12
CA ASP A 138 29.34 -3.67 12.99
C ASP A 138 30.80 -3.82 13.49
N PRO A 139 30.99 -4.28 14.74
CA PRO A 139 32.32 -4.51 15.28
C PRO A 139 33.11 -5.50 14.43
N ASP A 140 34.44 -5.29 14.36
CA ASP A 140 35.34 -6.20 13.66
C ASP A 140 35.50 -7.51 14.43
N LEU A 141 34.63 -8.49 14.14
CA LEU A 141 34.68 -9.79 14.81
C LEU A 141 35.96 -10.57 14.50
N ASP A 142 36.69 -10.26 13.41
CA ASP A 142 37.99 -10.86 13.12
C ASP A 142 39.06 -10.45 14.15
N ALA A 143 38.96 -9.22 14.64
CA ALA A 143 39.89 -8.67 15.62
C ALA A 143 39.45 -8.93 17.09
N CYS A 144 38.23 -9.44 17.31
CA CYS A 144 37.72 -9.71 18.64
C CYS A 144 38.17 -11.08 19.18
N ALA A 145 38.33 -11.18 20.50
CA ALA A 145 38.46 -12.46 21.19
C ALA A 145 37.18 -13.27 21.09
N ASP A 146 37.28 -14.61 21.19
CA ASP A 146 36.12 -15.51 21.07
C ASP A 146 35.04 -15.21 22.13
N GLU A 147 35.46 -14.79 23.34
CA GLU A 147 34.57 -14.40 24.44
C GLU A 147 33.62 -13.28 24.05
N VAL A 148 34.09 -12.27 23.28
CA VAL A 148 33.28 -11.13 22.81
C VAL A 148 32.22 -11.63 21.83
N ILE A 149 32.56 -12.59 20.98
CA ILE A 149 31.62 -13.20 20.02
C ILE A 149 30.56 -14.02 20.76
N ILE A 150 30.98 -14.76 21.79
CA ILE A 150 30.08 -15.57 22.63
C ILE A 150 29.09 -14.68 23.38
N ASP A 151 29.57 -13.58 23.97
CA ASP A 151 28.71 -12.61 24.66
C ASP A 151 27.72 -11.94 23.69
N HIS A 152 28.16 -11.68 22.47
CA HIS A 152 27.27 -11.17 21.40
C HIS A 152 26.18 -12.18 21.02
N LEU A 153 26.51 -13.47 20.93
CA LEU A 153 25.52 -14.52 20.69
C LEU A 153 24.49 -14.64 21.84
N ARG A 154 24.94 -14.50 23.08
CA ARG A 154 24.06 -14.48 24.25
C ARG A 154 23.12 -13.27 24.25
N LEU A 155 23.64 -12.10 23.89
CA LEU A 155 22.86 -10.86 23.80
C LEU A 155 21.74 -10.96 22.77
N LEU A 156 22.02 -11.58 21.63
CA LEU A 156 21.02 -11.72 20.55
C LEU A 156 20.00 -12.82 20.83
N GLY A 157 20.35 -13.82 21.62
CA GLY A 157 19.56 -15.03 21.79
C GLY A 157 19.68 -16.01 20.61
N GLY A 158 18.73 -16.91 20.46
CA GLY A 158 18.62 -17.82 19.31
C GLY A 158 19.56 -19.03 19.29
N VAL A 159 20.58 -19.08 20.14
CA VAL A 159 21.44 -20.26 20.34
C VAL A 159 21.18 -20.84 21.72
N PRO A 160 20.72 -22.11 21.82
CA PRO A 160 20.52 -22.76 23.12
C PRO A 160 21.80 -22.81 23.94
N GLU A 161 21.71 -22.51 25.24
CA GLU A 161 22.86 -22.48 26.15
C GLU A 161 23.63 -23.83 26.17
N ALA A 162 22.93 -24.95 25.97
CA ALA A 162 23.55 -26.26 25.85
C ALA A 162 24.55 -26.35 24.67
N LEU A 163 24.30 -25.63 23.56
CA LEU A 163 25.21 -25.58 22.40
C LEU A 163 26.36 -24.61 22.64
N LEU A 164 26.14 -23.54 23.41
CA LEU A 164 27.20 -22.60 23.80
C LEU A 164 28.17 -23.21 24.81
N ASN A 165 27.74 -24.27 25.52
CA ASN A 165 28.55 -24.99 26.46
C ASN A 165 29.29 -26.22 25.87
N ASP A 166 29.03 -26.56 24.58
CA ASP A 166 29.77 -27.61 23.86
C ASP A 166 30.97 -27.02 23.11
N PRO A 167 32.23 -27.33 23.52
CA PRO A 167 33.41 -26.67 22.99
C PRO A 167 33.66 -26.91 21.49
N GLU A 168 33.17 -28.02 20.93
CA GLU A 168 33.35 -28.32 19.49
C GLU A 168 32.35 -27.49 18.66
N THR A 169 31.08 -27.52 19.02
CA THR A 169 30.01 -26.75 18.41
C THR A 169 30.30 -25.25 18.47
N LEU A 170 30.76 -24.77 19.64
CA LEU A 170 31.08 -23.37 19.87
C LEU A 170 32.23 -22.89 18.95
N ARG A 171 33.30 -23.69 18.83
CA ARG A 171 34.43 -23.37 17.91
C ARG A 171 33.96 -23.27 16.44
N ASP A 172 33.12 -24.20 16.00
CA ASP A 172 32.56 -24.18 14.64
C ASP A 172 31.67 -22.97 14.42
N LEU A 173 30.83 -22.61 15.40
CA LEU A 173 29.94 -21.45 15.36
C LEU A 173 30.72 -20.13 15.30
N VAL A 174 31.73 -19.96 16.16
CA VAL A 174 32.60 -18.77 16.19
C VAL A 174 33.32 -18.62 14.84
N ARG A 175 33.85 -19.71 14.30
CA ARG A 175 34.51 -19.69 12.98
C ARG A 175 33.57 -19.24 11.89
N LEU A 176 32.36 -19.83 11.82
CA LEU A 176 31.35 -19.47 10.81
C LEU A 176 30.90 -18.03 10.93
N LEU A 177 30.73 -17.52 12.16
CA LEU A 177 30.39 -16.11 12.38
C LEU A 177 31.46 -15.17 11.88
N ARG A 178 32.74 -15.47 12.13
CA ARG A 178 33.85 -14.66 11.62
C ARG A 178 33.88 -14.64 10.10
N ASP A 179 33.71 -15.79 9.45
CA ASP A 179 33.69 -15.90 8.00
C ASP A 179 32.53 -15.08 7.40
N ASP A 180 31.32 -15.21 7.97
CA ASP A 180 30.14 -14.47 7.52
C ASP A 180 30.26 -12.95 7.76
N HIS A 181 30.79 -12.55 8.92
CA HIS A 181 31.05 -11.11 9.18
C HIS A 181 32.13 -10.54 8.25
N ARG A 182 33.12 -11.31 7.86
CA ARG A 182 34.10 -10.90 6.86
C ARG A 182 33.44 -10.65 5.51
N ALA A 183 32.53 -11.51 5.08
CA ALA A 183 31.74 -11.32 3.88
C ALA A 183 30.82 -10.09 3.97
N LEU A 184 30.17 -9.86 5.12
CA LEU A 184 29.35 -8.67 5.41
C LEU A 184 30.17 -7.37 5.30
N ARG A 185 31.37 -7.33 5.90
CA ARG A 185 32.22 -6.14 5.85
C ARG A 185 32.74 -5.80 4.46
N ARG A 186 32.87 -6.80 3.58
CA ARG A 186 33.23 -6.61 2.17
C ARG A 186 32.05 -6.16 1.31
N TYR A 187 30.82 -6.40 1.78
CA TYR A 187 29.63 -6.04 1.04
C TYR A 187 29.52 -4.54 0.79
N ARG A 188 29.27 -4.18 -0.45
CA ARG A 188 28.99 -2.80 -0.87
C ARG A 188 27.76 -2.83 -1.77
N CYS A 189 26.73 -2.10 -1.35
CA CYS A 189 25.54 -1.91 -2.17
C CYS A 189 25.78 -0.79 -3.18
N ALA A 190 25.35 -0.98 -4.42
CA ALA A 190 25.33 0.11 -5.39
C ALA A 190 24.31 1.18 -4.94
N GLU A 191 24.65 2.46 -5.11
CA GLU A 191 23.80 3.58 -4.67
C GLU A 191 22.43 3.60 -5.33
N ASP A 192 22.34 3.10 -6.55
CA ASP A 192 21.14 2.98 -7.38
C ASP A 192 20.44 1.61 -7.27
N ALA A 193 20.83 0.79 -6.28
CA ALA A 193 20.26 -0.54 -6.09
C ALA A 193 18.83 -0.47 -5.56
N VAL A 194 17.87 -0.62 -6.45
CA VAL A 194 16.43 -0.56 -6.16
C VAL A 194 15.74 -1.79 -6.75
N LEU A 195 14.80 -2.38 -6.00
CA LEU A 195 13.93 -3.46 -6.47
C LEU A 195 12.62 -2.91 -7.02
N ALA A 196 12.05 -3.56 -8.03
CA ALA A 196 10.65 -3.37 -8.41
C ALA A 196 9.70 -4.10 -7.45
N ALA A 197 10.15 -5.22 -6.86
CA ALA A 197 9.36 -5.97 -5.88
C ALA A 197 9.16 -5.19 -4.56
N PRO A 198 7.97 -5.28 -3.93
CA PRO A 198 7.73 -4.66 -2.63
C PRO A 198 8.60 -5.29 -1.53
N ILE A 199 8.99 -4.46 -0.55
CA ILE A 199 9.71 -4.89 0.65
C ILE A 199 8.81 -4.79 1.87
N THR A 200 8.72 -5.86 2.66
CA THR A 200 8.10 -5.85 3.99
C THR A 200 9.19 -6.06 5.03
N VAL A 201 9.43 -5.05 5.86
CA VAL A 201 10.35 -5.13 6.98
C VAL A 201 9.62 -5.76 8.17
N LEU A 202 10.19 -6.81 8.74
CA LEU A 202 9.70 -7.48 9.93
C LEU A 202 10.56 -7.02 11.12
N LEU A 203 10.01 -6.13 11.94
CA LEU A 203 10.69 -5.52 13.09
C LEU A 203 10.17 -6.12 14.39
N ALA A 204 11.02 -6.81 15.11
CA ALA A 204 10.69 -7.32 16.43
C ALA A 204 10.78 -6.21 17.50
N ASP A 205 9.85 -6.20 18.46
CA ASP A 205 9.72 -5.13 19.46
C ASP A 205 10.90 -5.08 20.43
N ASP A 206 11.50 -6.23 20.73
CA ASP A 206 12.59 -6.40 21.68
C ASP A 206 13.94 -6.70 20.99
N ASP A 207 14.09 -6.41 19.68
CA ASP A 207 15.34 -6.61 18.94
C ASP A 207 16.40 -5.58 19.39
N PRO A 208 17.51 -6.01 20.05
CA PRO A 208 18.51 -5.08 20.57
C PRO A 208 19.34 -4.38 19.47
N LYS A 209 19.31 -4.87 18.22
CA LYS A 209 20.08 -4.35 17.08
C LYS A 209 19.30 -3.41 16.16
N ASN A 210 17.99 -3.54 16.12
CA ASN A 210 17.17 -2.87 15.13
C ASN A 210 16.00 -2.15 15.81
N ASP A 211 15.86 -0.89 15.46
CA ASP A 211 14.74 -0.04 15.85
C ASP A 211 14.01 0.51 14.61
N ALA A 212 12.89 1.18 14.85
CA ALA A 212 12.09 1.76 13.78
C ALA A 212 12.86 2.80 12.95
N ALA A 213 13.83 3.50 13.54
CA ALA A 213 14.66 4.49 12.83
C ALA A 213 15.67 3.80 11.91
N GLY A 214 16.33 2.75 12.39
CA GLY A 214 17.35 2.01 11.65
C GLY A 214 16.82 1.28 10.43
N VAL A 215 15.55 0.85 10.46
CA VAL A 215 14.96 0.07 9.35
C VAL A 215 14.28 0.93 8.28
N ARG A 216 14.02 2.22 8.52
CA ARG A 216 13.34 3.11 7.54
C ARG A 216 14.06 3.21 6.19
N GLY A 217 15.36 3.06 6.18
CA GLY A 217 16.17 3.13 4.96
C GLY A 217 15.83 2.08 3.90
N TRP A 218 15.10 1.00 4.25
CA TRP A 218 14.64 0.01 3.28
C TRP A 218 13.72 0.60 2.20
N ALA A 219 12.99 1.67 2.51
CA ALA A 219 12.12 2.34 1.55
C ALA A 219 12.88 2.90 0.32
N ARG A 220 14.16 3.20 0.44
CA ARG A 220 15.00 3.68 -0.69
C ARG A 220 15.40 2.57 -1.66
N HIS A 221 15.27 1.31 -1.26
CA HIS A 221 15.72 0.15 -2.00
C HIS A 221 14.60 -0.57 -2.75
N THR A 222 13.41 0.06 -2.87
CA THR A 222 12.30 -0.48 -3.66
C THR A 222 11.42 0.62 -4.23
N THR A 223 10.96 0.43 -5.47
CA THR A 223 9.84 1.16 -6.07
C THR A 223 8.51 0.44 -5.87
N GLY A 224 8.53 -0.84 -5.44
CA GLY A 224 7.34 -1.66 -5.18
C GLY A 224 6.61 -1.34 -3.87
N GLY A 225 7.09 -0.35 -3.11
CA GLY A 225 6.57 0.03 -1.80
C GLY A 225 7.23 -0.72 -0.65
N CYS A 226 7.44 -0.01 0.46
CA CYS A 226 8.04 -0.55 1.68
C CYS A 226 7.06 -0.45 2.85
N ARG A 227 6.90 -1.53 3.60
CA ARG A 227 6.10 -1.59 4.83
C ARG A 227 6.91 -2.14 5.99
N THR A 228 6.62 -1.66 7.19
CA THR A 228 7.15 -2.25 8.42
C THR A 228 6.00 -2.91 9.19
N GLU A 229 6.13 -4.19 9.48
CA GLU A 229 5.26 -4.97 10.35
C GLU A 229 5.98 -5.22 11.67
N ARG A 230 5.31 -4.93 12.79
CA ARG A 230 5.87 -5.18 14.12
C ARG A 230 5.56 -6.59 14.58
N LEU A 231 6.56 -7.25 15.15
CA LEU A 231 6.45 -8.60 15.71
C LEU A 231 6.76 -8.53 17.21
N ALA A 232 6.02 -9.26 18.02
CA ALA A 232 6.41 -9.48 19.40
C ALA A 232 7.63 -10.42 19.45
N GLY A 233 8.57 -10.17 20.36
CA GLY A 233 9.74 -10.99 20.56
C GLY A 233 11.06 -10.31 20.23
N ASP A 234 12.14 -11.08 20.26
CA ASP A 234 13.52 -10.64 20.12
C ASP A 234 14.04 -10.70 18.67
N HIS A 235 15.36 -10.60 18.52
CA HIS A 235 16.05 -10.69 17.22
C HIS A 235 15.62 -11.91 16.38
N PHE A 236 15.26 -13.03 17.01
CA PHE A 236 14.94 -14.30 16.33
C PHE A 236 13.44 -14.57 16.16
N ALA A 237 12.57 -13.64 16.49
CA ALA A 237 11.10 -13.79 16.44
C ALA A 237 10.58 -14.42 15.13
N VAL A 238 11.25 -14.19 13.99
CA VAL A 238 10.81 -14.70 12.68
C VAL A 238 11.18 -16.17 12.45
N VAL A 239 12.21 -16.68 13.12
CA VAL A 239 12.67 -18.08 12.96
C VAL A 239 12.04 -19.02 13.99
N GLU A 240 11.47 -18.47 15.05
CA GLU A 240 10.74 -19.22 16.05
C GLU A 240 9.42 -19.79 15.48
N ARG A 241 8.91 -20.82 16.18
CA ARG A 241 7.62 -21.41 15.82
C ARG A 241 6.47 -20.55 16.35
N ASP A 242 6.28 -19.35 15.78
CA ASP A 242 5.14 -18.48 16.10
C ASP A 242 4.07 -18.57 14.98
N PRO A 243 2.87 -19.11 15.30
CA PRO A 243 1.77 -19.17 14.34
C PRO A 243 1.34 -17.79 13.80
N ARG A 244 1.55 -16.71 14.56
CA ARG A 244 1.19 -15.34 14.15
C ARG A 244 2.11 -14.87 13.02
N VAL A 245 3.41 -15.17 13.09
CA VAL A 245 4.38 -14.87 12.02
C VAL A 245 4.04 -15.65 10.75
N ALA A 246 3.77 -16.96 10.88
CA ALA A 246 3.36 -17.78 9.75
C ALA A 246 2.05 -17.28 9.10
N ALA A 247 1.07 -16.87 9.91
CA ALA A 247 -0.18 -16.30 9.42
C ALA A 247 0.03 -14.96 8.69
N LEU A 248 0.90 -14.10 9.23
CA LEU A 248 1.28 -12.83 8.60
C LEU A 248 1.92 -13.05 7.22
N LEU A 249 2.94 -13.89 7.14
CA LEU A 249 3.61 -14.22 5.88
C LEU A 249 2.65 -14.86 4.88
N THR A 250 1.82 -15.81 5.32
CA THR A 250 0.81 -16.47 4.48
C THR A 250 -0.18 -15.47 3.89
N ARG A 251 -0.64 -14.50 4.69
CA ARG A 251 -1.52 -13.42 4.24
C ARG A 251 -0.88 -12.65 3.08
N TYR A 252 0.37 -12.18 3.25
CA TYR A 252 1.09 -11.46 2.21
C TYR A 252 1.29 -12.30 0.95
N VAL A 253 1.70 -13.56 1.09
CA VAL A 253 1.89 -14.48 -0.03
C VAL A 253 0.59 -14.65 -0.82
N ARG A 254 -0.52 -14.95 -0.13
CA ARG A 254 -1.82 -15.16 -0.79
C ARG A 254 -2.35 -13.91 -1.48
N ASP A 255 -2.18 -12.73 -0.86
CA ASP A 255 -2.63 -11.47 -1.43
C ASP A 255 -1.82 -11.09 -2.68
N ASP A 256 -0.51 -11.32 -2.67
CA ASP A 256 0.34 -11.07 -3.83
C ASP A 256 0.09 -12.08 -4.96
N VAL A 257 -0.03 -13.38 -4.64
CA VAL A 257 -0.36 -14.42 -5.63
C VAL A 257 -1.71 -14.13 -6.30
N ARG A 258 -2.73 -13.71 -5.54
CA ARG A 258 -4.01 -13.28 -6.10
C ARG A 258 -3.84 -12.13 -7.08
N ARG A 259 -3.04 -11.11 -6.73
CA ARG A 259 -2.78 -9.95 -7.60
C ARG A 259 -2.03 -10.34 -8.88
N MET A 260 -1.03 -11.21 -8.76
CA MET A 260 -0.25 -11.69 -9.92
C MET A 260 -1.09 -12.54 -10.87
N GLY A 261 -2.05 -13.31 -10.36
CA GLY A 261 -2.96 -14.13 -11.15
C GLY A 261 -4.24 -13.41 -11.59
N ALA A 262 -4.44 -12.16 -11.17
CA ALA A 262 -5.60 -11.39 -11.60
C ALA A 262 -5.53 -11.13 -13.11
N PRO A 263 -6.61 -11.38 -13.86
CA PRO A 263 -6.65 -11.06 -15.28
C PRO A 263 -6.51 -9.54 -15.47
N PRO A 264 -5.95 -9.10 -16.63
CA PRO A 264 -5.92 -7.69 -16.97
C PRO A 264 -7.31 -7.06 -16.82
N PRO A 265 -7.44 -5.81 -16.34
CA PRO A 265 -8.75 -5.17 -16.17
C PRO A 265 -9.62 -5.20 -17.44
N ALA A 266 -9.03 -5.05 -18.63
CA ALA A 266 -9.72 -5.12 -19.92
C ALA A 266 -10.38 -6.48 -20.20
N ASP A 267 -9.98 -7.57 -19.53
CA ASP A 267 -10.60 -8.89 -19.69
C ASP A 267 -12.06 -8.90 -19.21
N LEU A 268 -12.48 -7.96 -18.37
CA LEU A 268 -13.89 -7.77 -18.01
C LEU A 268 -14.79 -7.70 -19.24
N VAL A 269 -14.35 -7.04 -20.31
CA VAL A 269 -15.15 -6.92 -21.55
C VAL A 269 -15.38 -8.30 -22.18
N ARG A 270 -14.32 -9.11 -22.27
CA ARG A 270 -14.42 -10.49 -22.75
C ARG A 270 -15.31 -11.35 -21.83
N GLU A 271 -15.15 -11.22 -20.52
CA GLU A 271 -15.97 -11.91 -19.53
C GLU A 271 -17.46 -11.59 -19.72
N CYS A 272 -17.82 -10.31 -19.89
CA CYS A 272 -19.19 -9.87 -20.11
C CYS A 272 -19.78 -10.47 -21.40
N TYR A 273 -19.02 -10.46 -22.51
CA TYR A 273 -19.49 -11.05 -23.77
C TYR A 273 -19.68 -12.57 -23.69
N LEU A 274 -18.77 -13.27 -23.02
CA LEU A 274 -18.85 -14.73 -22.87
C LEU A 274 -19.94 -15.17 -21.88
N ALA A 275 -20.21 -14.37 -20.86
CA ALA A 275 -21.25 -14.66 -19.88
C ALA A 275 -22.66 -14.52 -20.46
N GLY A 276 -22.85 -13.74 -21.52
CA GLY A 276 -24.13 -13.47 -22.14
C GLY A 276 -25.01 -12.46 -21.38
N PRO A 277 -26.21 -12.19 -21.89
CA PRO A 277 -27.10 -11.19 -21.32
C PRO A 277 -27.65 -11.58 -19.94
N GLY A 278 -27.79 -10.60 -19.04
CA GLY A 278 -28.47 -10.78 -17.75
C GLY A 278 -27.59 -11.38 -16.62
N VAL A 279 -26.32 -11.64 -16.86
CA VAL A 279 -25.41 -12.17 -15.81
C VAL A 279 -24.88 -11.06 -14.88
N GLN A 280 -24.69 -9.85 -15.39
CA GLN A 280 -24.25 -8.72 -14.58
C GLN A 280 -25.39 -8.20 -13.70
N ARG A 281 -25.15 -8.10 -12.39
CA ARG A 281 -26.12 -7.56 -11.43
C ARG A 281 -26.29 -6.04 -11.55
N LEU A 282 -25.19 -5.33 -11.86
CA LEU A 282 -25.15 -3.89 -12.05
C LEU A 282 -24.77 -3.56 -13.49
N SER A 283 -25.18 -2.37 -13.96
CA SER A 283 -24.80 -1.85 -15.27
C SER A 283 -23.28 -1.64 -15.36
N THR A 284 -22.70 -1.93 -16.52
CA THR A 284 -21.34 -1.51 -16.86
C THR A 284 -21.27 -0.06 -17.32
N ASP A 285 -22.41 0.56 -17.64
CA ASP A 285 -22.55 2.01 -17.84
C ASP A 285 -22.66 2.69 -16.47
N LEU A 286 -21.54 3.18 -15.97
CA LEU A 286 -21.45 3.80 -14.64
C LEU A 286 -22.24 5.12 -14.55
N THR A 287 -22.67 5.71 -15.67
CA THR A 287 -23.48 6.94 -15.68
C THR A 287 -24.90 6.69 -15.18
N THR A 288 -25.40 5.47 -15.28
CA THR A 288 -26.75 5.06 -14.85
C THR A 288 -26.85 4.77 -13.34
N LEU A 289 -25.72 4.66 -12.65
CA LEU A 289 -25.69 4.21 -11.25
C LEU A 289 -26.28 5.22 -10.28
N GLU A 290 -26.19 6.52 -10.57
CA GLU A 290 -26.78 7.56 -9.72
C GLU A 290 -28.31 7.41 -9.65
N ASP A 291 -28.97 7.21 -10.79
CA ASP A 291 -30.44 7.03 -10.84
C ASP A 291 -30.85 5.70 -10.18
N ALA A 292 -30.07 4.63 -10.40
CA ALA A 292 -30.31 3.35 -9.73
C ALA A 292 -30.15 3.48 -8.20
N ALA A 293 -29.12 4.18 -7.71
CA ALA A 293 -28.90 4.42 -6.30
C ALA A 293 -30.00 5.32 -5.68
N ARG A 294 -30.48 6.32 -6.44
CA ARG A 294 -31.62 7.16 -6.04
C ARG A 294 -32.87 6.34 -5.76
N ALA A 295 -33.08 5.26 -6.52
CA ALA A 295 -34.27 4.41 -6.36
C ALA A 295 -34.23 3.57 -5.06
N VAL A 296 -33.06 3.31 -4.49
CA VAL A 296 -32.90 2.46 -3.29
C VAL A 296 -32.56 3.27 -2.03
N LEU A 297 -31.99 4.47 -2.16
CA LEU A 297 -31.65 5.34 -1.05
C LEU A 297 -32.85 6.17 -0.59
N THR A 298 -32.86 6.55 0.68
CA THR A 298 -33.78 7.59 1.14
C THR A 298 -33.45 8.92 0.46
N PRO A 299 -34.43 9.83 0.28
CA PRO A 299 -34.18 11.15 -0.30
C PRO A 299 -33.05 11.93 0.40
N SER A 300 -32.98 11.87 1.74
CA SER A 300 -31.94 12.53 2.53
C SER A 300 -30.56 11.90 2.32
N ALA A 301 -30.46 10.58 2.29
CA ALA A 301 -29.22 9.86 2.02
C ALA A 301 -28.71 10.16 0.61
N HIS A 302 -29.60 10.11 -0.39
CA HIS A 302 -29.26 10.45 -1.77
C HIS A 302 -28.81 11.93 -1.87
N GLY A 303 -29.59 12.86 -1.27
CA GLY A 303 -29.25 14.29 -1.23
C GLY A 303 -27.88 14.53 -0.60
N TYR A 304 -27.55 13.84 0.49
CA TYR A 304 -26.25 13.93 1.12
C TYR A 304 -25.10 13.48 0.21
N VAL A 305 -25.24 12.35 -0.51
CA VAL A 305 -24.17 11.81 -1.37
C VAL A 305 -24.07 12.58 -2.69
N ALA A 306 -25.19 12.81 -3.37
CA ALA A 306 -25.22 13.40 -4.72
C ALA A 306 -25.19 14.94 -4.68
N GLY A 307 -25.56 15.57 -3.55
CA GLY A 307 -25.72 17.01 -3.41
C GLY A 307 -24.50 17.85 -3.76
N ASN A 308 -24.74 19.09 -4.16
CA ASN A 308 -23.73 20.09 -4.46
C ASN A 308 -23.95 21.35 -3.59
N ALA A 309 -22.94 22.20 -3.50
CA ALA A 309 -23.09 23.52 -2.90
C ALA A 309 -23.83 24.47 -3.87
N GLY A 310 -24.52 25.47 -3.32
CA GLY A 310 -25.20 26.52 -4.07
C GLY A 310 -26.17 25.97 -5.12
N ILE A 311 -26.06 26.44 -6.34
CA ILE A 311 -26.86 25.97 -7.49
C ILE A 311 -26.17 24.82 -8.25
N GLY A 312 -25.04 24.30 -7.76
CA GLY A 312 -24.29 23.22 -8.37
C GLY A 312 -23.44 23.62 -9.58
N ALA A 313 -23.13 24.91 -9.72
CA ALA A 313 -22.33 25.40 -10.84
C ALA A 313 -20.94 24.75 -10.90
N THR A 314 -20.25 24.64 -9.75
CA THR A 314 -18.94 23.95 -9.66
C THR A 314 -19.05 22.46 -9.98
N GLY A 315 -20.11 21.80 -9.51
CA GLY A 315 -20.34 20.37 -9.82
C GLY A 315 -20.48 20.12 -11.32
N ARG A 316 -21.23 20.97 -12.04
CA ARG A 316 -21.34 20.93 -13.51
C ARG A 316 -20.02 21.26 -14.18
N ALA A 317 -19.36 22.36 -13.78
CA ALA A 317 -18.08 22.77 -14.35
C ALA A 317 -17.01 21.68 -14.25
N ASN A 318 -16.96 20.92 -13.15
CA ASN A 318 -16.06 19.78 -13.00
C ASN A 318 -16.31 18.69 -14.07
N ARG A 319 -17.54 18.46 -14.50
CA ARG A 319 -17.83 17.49 -15.57
C ARG A 319 -17.51 18.08 -16.96
N GLU A 320 -17.97 19.30 -17.21
CA GLU A 320 -17.74 20.00 -18.46
C GLU A 320 -16.23 20.21 -18.76
N ALA A 321 -15.39 20.30 -17.72
CA ALA A 321 -13.95 20.41 -17.87
C ALA A 321 -13.36 19.22 -18.66
N PHE A 322 -13.83 18.00 -18.38
CA PHE A 322 -13.40 16.82 -19.13
C PHE A 322 -13.90 16.83 -20.58
N ASP A 323 -15.06 17.41 -20.85
CA ASP A 323 -15.64 17.46 -22.19
C ASP A 323 -14.91 18.45 -23.11
N ARG A 324 -14.14 19.39 -22.55
CA ARG A 324 -13.29 20.32 -23.31
C ARG A 324 -12.05 19.67 -23.93
N TRP A 325 -11.74 18.43 -23.55
CA TRP A 325 -10.60 17.70 -24.07
C TRP A 325 -11.05 16.45 -24.83
N ARG A 326 -10.36 16.16 -25.97
CA ARG A 326 -10.53 14.92 -26.75
C ARG A 326 -9.21 14.18 -26.77
N LEU A 327 -9.29 12.85 -26.67
CA LEU A 327 -8.12 11.98 -26.84
C LEU A 327 -7.75 11.90 -28.31
N LEU A 328 -6.46 12.03 -28.62
CA LEU A 328 -5.88 11.88 -29.95
C LEU A 328 -5.06 10.58 -30.00
N PRO A 329 -5.65 9.46 -30.42
CA PRO A 329 -5.00 8.17 -30.34
C PRO A 329 -3.90 7.99 -31.39
N ARG A 330 -2.85 7.22 -31.06
CA ARG A 330 -1.77 6.83 -31.98
C ARG A 330 -1.85 5.35 -32.28
N MET A 331 -1.85 4.98 -33.55
CA MET A 331 -2.03 3.61 -34.01
C MET A 331 -0.69 2.86 -34.16
N LEU A 332 -0.75 1.51 -34.11
CA LEU A 332 0.35 0.60 -34.38
C LEU A 332 1.56 0.75 -33.44
N ARG A 333 1.28 1.05 -32.15
CA ARG A 333 2.32 1.28 -31.13
C ARG A 333 2.79 0.01 -30.41
N GLY A 334 2.17 -1.16 -30.66
CA GLY A 334 2.61 -2.42 -30.09
C GLY A 334 2.31 -2.61 -28.60
N VAL A 335 1.18 -2.13 -28.13
CA VAL A 335 0.77 -2.14 -26.69
C VAL A 335 0.16 -3.48 -26.23
N ALA A 336 0.83 -4.59 -26.52
CA ALA A 336 0.37 -5.92 -26.14
C ALA A 336 0.32 -6.13 -24.60
N ARG A 337 1.20 -5.47 -23.87
CA ARG A 337 1.21 -5.45 -22.40
C ARG A 337 1.06 -4.01 -21.93
N ARG A 338 0.19 -3.78 -20.95
CA ARG A 338 -0.01 -2.48 -20.29
C ARG A 338 0.40 -2.59 -18.83
N ASP A 339 0.93 -1.52 -18.29
CA ASP A 339 1.24 -1.35 -16.88
C ASP A 339 0.49 -0.13 -16.33
N LEU A 340 -0.48 -0.36 -15.47
CA LEU A 340 -1.26 0.68 -14.80
C LEU A 340 -0.60 1.13 -13.50
N THR A 341 0.51 0.55 -13.09
CA THR A 341 1.14 0.87 -11.81
C THR A 341 1.72 2.29 -11.81
N VAL A 342 1.67 2.92 -10.65
CA VAL A 342 2.28 4.24 -10.40
C VAL A 342 3.10 4.21 -9.13
N SER A 343 4.17 5.01 -9.09
CA SER A 343 4.98 5.21 -7.88
C SER A 343 4.60 6.53 -7.23
N LEU A 344 4.00 6.48 -6.04
CA LEU A 344 3.59 7.65 -5.27
C LEU A 344 4.13 7.59 -3.84
N LEU A 345 4.77 8.66 -3.37
CA LEU A 345 5.22 8.77 -1.97
C LEU A 345 6.09 7.58 -1.53
N GLY A 346 6.96 7.09 -2.41
CA GLY A 346 7.79 5.91 -2.17
C GLY A 346 7.04 4.57 -2.18
N GLN A 347 5.78 4.54 -2.61
CA GLN A 347 4.96 3.33 -2.71
C GLN A 347 4.58 3.06 -4.16
N ARG A 348 4.70 1.80 -4.59
CA ARG A 348 4.14 1.36 -5.87
C ARG A 348 2.67 0.99 -5.68
N LEU A 349 1.79 1.76 -6.30
CA LEU A 349 0.35 1.48 -6.32
C LEU A 349 0.00 0.69 -7.59
N PRO A 350 -0.93 -0.27 -7.50
CA PRO A 350 -1.29 -1.11 -8.65
C PRO A 350 -1.93 -0.33 -9.79
N VAL A 351 -2.57 0.80 -9.48
CA VAL A 351 -3.33 1.62 -10.44
C VAL A 351 -3.26 3.09 -10.05
N PRO A 352 -3.41 4.04 -11.00
CA PRO A 352 -3.39 5.48 -10.73
C PRO A 352 -4.74 6.00 -10.20
N VAL A 353 -5.46 5.18 -9.46
CA VAL A 353 -6.80 5.48 -8.91
C VAL A 353 -6.82 5.12 -7.43
N LEU A 354 -7.35 6.01 -6.60
CA LEU A 354 -7.62 5.78 -5.18
C LEU A 354 -9.11 6.04 -4.91
N LEU A 355 -9.71 5.37 -3.93
CA LEU A 355 -11.02 5.79 -3.46
C LEU A 355 -10.90 7.07 -2.63
N ALA A 356 -11.67 8.10 -3.02
CA ALA A 356 -11.71 9.37 -2.32
C ALA A 356 -12.28 9.21 -0.90
N PRO A 357 -11.84 10.03 0.07
CA PRO A 357 -12.41 10.03 1.41
C PRO A 357 -13.85 10.56 1.37
N VAL A 358 -14.82 9.69 1.67
CA VAL A 358 -16.24 10.02 1.79
C VAL A 358 -16.68 9.70 3.21
N ALA A 359 -17.35 10.66 3.85
CA ALA A 359 -17.79 10.58 5.23
C ALA A 359 -19.10 9.79 5.38
N ALA A 360 -19.31 9.21 6.58
CA ALA A 360 -20.60 8.67 7.04
C ALA A 360 -21.24 7.65 6.09
N GLN A 361 -20.47 6.69 5.59
CA GLN A 361 -20.92 5.77 4.55
C GLN A 361 -22.03 4.80 5.01
N THR A 362 -22.27 4.65 6.31
CA THR A 362 -23.43 3.92 6.82
C THR A 362 -24.77 4.56 6.46
N VAL A 363 -24.79 5.81 6.01
CA VAL A 363 -25.96 6.46 5.41
C VAL A 363 -26.37 5.78 4.10
N VAL A 364 -25.40 5.19 3.41
CA VAL A 364 -25.56 4.58 2.09
C VAL A 364 -25.80 3.07 2.20
N HIS A 365 -25.03 2.40 3.07
CA HIS A 365 -25.10 0.95 3.27
C HIS A 365 -24.71 0.61 4.72
N PRO A 366 -25.38 -0.35 5.40
CA PRO A 366 -25.09 -0.67 6.81
C PRO A 366 -23.62 -0.94 7.12
N ASP A 367 -22.90 -1.63 6.21
CA ASP A 367 -21.47 -1.93 6.38
C ASP A 367 -20.55 -0.75 6.02
N GLY A 368 -21.06 0.33 5.43
CA GLY A 368 -20.36 1.59 5.17
C GLY A 368 -18.92 1.42 4.66
N GLU A 369 -17.97 1.99 5.41
CA GLU A 369 -16.54 1.99 5.08
C GLU A 369 -15.93 0.58 5.07
N LEU A 370 -16.48 -0.37 5.86
CA LEU A 370 -16.00 -1.77 5.85
C LEU A 370 -16.30 -2.45 4.51
N ALA A 371 -17.49 -2.23 3.94
CA ALA A 371 -17.83 -2.74 2.61
C ALA A 371 -16.98 -2.05 1.53
N SER A 372 -16.82 -0.73 1.62
CA SER A 372 -16.01 0.04 0.66
C SER A 372 -14.55 -0.39 0.63
N VAL A 373 -13.91 -0.60 1.79
CA VAL A 373 -12.52 -1.02 1.83
C VAL A 373 -12.33 -2.46 1.35
N ARG A 374 -13.29 -3.35 1.59
CA ARG A 374 -13.26 -4.72 1.05
C ARG A 374 -13.38 -4.73 -0.47
N GLY A 375 -14.34 -3.97 -1.04
CA GLY A 375 -14.49 -3.84 -2.49
C GLY A 375 -13.28 -3.18 -3.15
N ALA A 376 -12.67 -2.18 -2.50
CA ALA A 376 -11.42 -1.57 -2.96
C ALA A 376 -10.26 -2.57 -2.96
N ALA A 377 -10.10 -3.35 -1.88
CA ALA A 377 -9.06 -4.37 -1.75
C ALA A 377 -9.22 -5.49 -2.81
N GLU A 378 -10.46 -5.91 -3.10
CA GLU A 378 -10.76 -6.89 -4.16
C GLU A 378 -10.35 -6.36 -5.53
N ALA A 379 -10.61 -5.09 -5.82
CA ALA A 379 -10.24 -4.45 -7.08
C ALA A 379 -8.75 -3.98 -7.12
N GLY A 380 -7.98 -4.14 -6.04
CA GLY A 380 -6.60 -3.69 -5.95
C GLY A 380 -6.44 -2.16 -5.89
N VAL A 381 -7.48 -1.43 -5.48
CA VAL A 381 -7.50 0.04 -5.43
C VAL A 381 -7.21 0.52 -4.00
N PRO A 382 -6.28 1.47 -3.79
CA PRO A 382 -6.04 2.08 -2.48
C PRO A 382 -7.29 2.82 -1.94
N PHE A 383 -7.47 2.75 -0.62
CA PHE A 383 -8.60 3.38 0.06
C PHE A 383 -8.13 4.57 0.93
N VAL A 384 -8.80 5.72 0.81
CA VAL A 384 -8.58 6.87 1.71
C VAL A 384 -9.74 6.97 2.69
N LEU A 385 -9.47 6.69 3.97
CA LEU A 385 -10.47 6.76 5.03
C LEU A 385 -10.71 8.20 5.45
N SER A 386 -11.97 8.61 5.58
CA SER A 386 -12.34 9.92 6.13
C SER A 386 -12.21 9.97 7.65
N THR A 387 -11.83 11.13 8.21
CA THR A 387 -11.97 11.42 9.66
C THR A 387 -13.38 11.16 10.15
N PHE A 388 -14.37 11.51 9.33
CA PHE A 388 -15.78 11.33 9.66
C PHE A 388 -16.30 9.97 9.16
N SER A 389 -15.63 8.89 9.57
CA SER A 389 -16.01 7.52 9.29
C SER A 389 -17.03 7.00 10.30
N SER A 390 -17.95 6.14 9.85
CA SER A 390 -18.94 5.46 10.70
C SER A 390 -18.36 4.21 11.38
N HIS A 391 -17.17 3.78 10.98
CA HIS A 391 -16.38 2.72 11.62
C HIS A 391 -15.03 3.31 12.03
N SER A 392 -14.43 2.79 13.11
CA SER A 392 -13.12 3.26 13.56
C SER A 392 -12.02 2.95 12.54
N MET A 393 -10.95 3.74 12.56
CA MET A 393 -9.82 3.52 11.66
C MET A 393 -9.15 2.15 11.88
N GLU A 394 -9.22 1.61 13.09
CA GLU A 394 -8.72 0.29 13.44
C GLU A 394 -9.57 -0.82 12.80
N GLU A 395 -10.91 -0.72 12.86
CA GLU A 395 -11.83 -1.67 12.21
C GLU A 395 -11.66 -1.65 10.70
N VAL A 396 -11.56 -0.46 10.09
CA VAL A 396 -11.33 -0.32 8.65
C VAL A 396 -9.95 -0.85 8.25
N ALA A 397 -8.91 -0.63 9.06
CA ALA A 397 -7.59 -1.19 8.82
C ALA A 397 -7.59 -2.72 8.86
N ALA A 398 -8.30 -3.32 9.82
CA ALA A 398 -8.46 -4.76 9.91
C ALA A 398 -9.21 -5.33 8.69
N ALA A 399 -10.27 -4.64 8.22
CA ALA A 399 -11.04 -5.05 7.04
C ALA A 399 -10.26 -4.89 5.72
N ALA A 400 -9.31 -3.93 5.65
CA ALA A 400 -8.47 -3.69 4.48
C ALA A 400 -7.42 -4.79 4.23
N GLY A 401 -7.09 -5.61 5.24
CA GLY A 401 -5.99 -6.57 5.15
C GLY A 401 -4.66 -5.88 4.85
N THR A 402 -3.94 -6.36 3.81
CA THR A 402 -2.67 -5.76 3.36
C THR A 402 -2.83 -4.63 2.34
N GLY A 403 -4.07 -4.32 1.93
CA GLY A 403 -4.37 -3.26 0.95
C GLY A 403 -3.79 -1.90 1.36
N PRO A 404 -3.24 -1.12 0.41
CA PRO A 404 -2.74 0.23 0.71
C PRO A 404 -3.90 1.12 1.15
N ARG A 405 -3.67 1.86 2.23
CA ARG A 405 -4.69 2.74 2.82
C ARG A 405 -4.07 4.01 3.35
N TRP A 406 -4.75 5.13 3.12
CA TRP A 406 -4.38 6.45 3.60
C TRP A 406 -5.45 6.97 4.54
N PHE A 407 -5.08 7.88 5.46
CA PHE A 407 -6.04 8.53 6.38
C PHE A 407 -6.22 9.99 5.99
N GLN A 408 -7.48 10.41 5.78
CA GLN A 408 -7.79 11.82 5.58
C GLN A 408 -8.13 12.47 6.91
N LEU A 409 -7.45 13.57 7.21
CA LEU A 409 -7.64 14.38 8.41
C LEU A 409 -8.43 15.66 8.07
N TYR A 410 -9.57 15.84 8.72
CA TYR A 410 -10.07 17.18 9.04
C TYR A 410 -9.43 17.59 10.37
N TRP A 411 -8.71 18.71 10.37
CA TRP A 411 -7.99 19.15 11.56
C TRP A 411 -8.95 19.74 12.59
N PRO A 412 -9.27 19.02 13.67
CA PRO A 412 -10.19 19.53 14.69
C PRO A 412 -9.56 20.72 15.45
N ALA A 413 -10.40 21.59 16.03
CA ALA A 413 -9.93 22.72 16.82
C ALA A 413 -9.17 22.28 18.09
N ASP A 414 -9.44 21.08 18.61
CA ASP A 414 -8.69 20.48 19.72
C ASP A 414 -7.42 19.78 19.19
N ARG A 415 -6.26 20.38 19.51
CA ARG A 415 -4.95 19.84 19.10
C ARG A 415 -4.66 18.47 19.68
N ALA A 416 -5.09 18.17 20.90
CA ALA A 416 -4.83 16.87 21.51
C ALA A 416 -5.62 15.76 20.80
N VAL A 417 -6.83 16.05 20.36
CA VAL A 417 -7.63 15.13 19.52
C VAL A 417 -6.99 14.98 18.14
N ALA A 418 -6.48 16.07 17.53
CA ALA A 418 -5.77 15.99 16.25
C ALA A 418 -4.54 15.09 16.35
N GLU A 419 -3.71 15.26 17.38
CA GLU A 419 -2.52 14.41 17.62
C GLU A 419 -2.93 12.96 17.83
N SER A 420 -3.97 12.68 18.65
CA SER A 420 -4.44 11.32 18.88
C SER A 420 -4.87 10.64 17.58
N LEU A 421 -5.64 11.31 16.72
CA LEU A 421 -6.07 10.78 15.43
C LEU A 421 -4.88 10.43 14.53
N VAL A 422 -3.86 11.29 14.47
CA VAL A 422 -2.65 11.06 13.67
C VAL A 422 -1.87 9.85 14.19
N ARG A 423 -1.63 9.77 15.51
CA ARG A 423 -0.92 8.64 16.13
C ARG A 423 -1.64 7.32 15.94
N ARG A 424 -2.97 7.32 16.07
CA ARG A 424 -3.79 6.12 15.85
C ARG A 424 -3.74 5.67 14.38
N ALA A 425 -3.76 6.61 13.44
CA ALA A 425 -3.61 6.28 12.02
C ALA A 425 -2.25 5.63 11.73
N GLU A 426 -1.15 6.15 12.29
CA GLU A 426 0.18 5.51 12.19
C GLU A 426 0.17 4.11 12.80
N ALA A 427 -0.33 3.97 14.02
CA ALA A 427 -0.39 2.69 14.73
C ALA A 427 -1.24 1.64 14.00
N SER A 428 -2.29 2.09 13.27
CA SER A 428 -3.16 1.24 12.46
C SER A 428 -2.60 0.94 11.06
N GLY A 429 -1.35 1.39 10.75
CA GLY A 429 -0.65 1.09 9.49
C GLY A 429 -1.22 1.82 8.28
N TYR A 430 -1.80 3.01 8.45
CA TYR A 430 -2.05 3.93 7.34
C TYR A 430 -0.72 4.45 6.81
N SER A 431 -0.57 4.54 5.49
CA SER A 431 0.72 4.80 4.85
C SER A 431 0.90 6.23 4.32
N ALA A 432 -0.13 7.09 4.45
CA ALA A 432 -0.07 8.51 4.18
C ALA A 432 -1.19 9.26 4.91
N LEU A 433 -0.97 10.53 5.17
CA LEU A 433 -1.93 11.45 5.75
C LEU A 433 -2.40 12.46 4.68
N VAL A 434 -3.72 12.64 4.55
CA VAL A 434 -4.34 13.61 3.63
C VAL A 434 -5.04 14.69 4.44
N LEU A 435 -4.41 15.84 4.60
CA LEU A 435 -5.03 16.99 5.27
C LEU A 435 -5.97 17.71 4.31
N THR A 436 -7.25 17.78 4.65
CA THR A 436 -8.25 18.53 3.88
C THR A 436 -8.35 19.96 4.38
N VAL A 437 -8.04 20.93 3.50
CA VAL A 437 -7.96 22.36 3.85
C VAL A 437 -9.09 23.22 3.26
N ASP A 438 -9.91 22.67 2.39
CA ASP A 438 -11.03 23.37 1.75
C ASP A 438 -12.35 23.31 2.57
N ASN A 439 -12.27 22.89 3.85
CA ASN A 439 -13.43 22.75 4.73
C ASN A 439 -13.26 23.49 6.08
N PRO A 440 -12.94 24.79 6.07
CA PRO A 440 -12.91 25.59 7.30
C PRO A 440 -14.32 25.79 7.89
N ALA A 441 -15.35 25.61 7.07
CA ALA A 441 -16.76 25.62 7.41
C ALA A 441 -17.54 24.69 6.50
N PHE A 442 -18.74 24.27 6.90
CA PHE A 442 -19.62 23.48 6.03
C PHE A 442 -20.09 24.31 4.83
N GLY A 443 -20.03 23.74 3.63
CA GLY A 443 -20.55 24.35 2.42
C GLY A 443 -22.07 24.53 2.48
N TYR A 444 -22.58 25.56 1.81
CA TYR A 444 -24.01 25.80 1.68
C TYR A 444 -24.62 24.78 0.71
N ARG A 445 -25.25 23.72 1.23
CA ARG A 445 -25.82 22.61 0.47
C ARG A 445 -27.34 22.60 0.57
N PRO A 446 -28.05 23.16 -0.41
CA PRO A 446 -29.51 23.29 -0.35
C PRO A 446 -30.24 21.97 -0.04
N ALA A 447 -29.83 20.86 -0.68
CA ALA A 447 -30.46 19.57 -0.46
C ALA A 447 -30.37 19.08 1.01
N ASP A 448 -29.22 19.30 1.68
CA ASP A 448 -29.04 18.95 3.08
C ASP A 448 -29.84 19.91 4.00
N LEU A 449 -29.84 21.20 3.67
CA LEU A 449 -30.53 22.25 4.44
C LEU A 449 -32.04 22.10 4.35
N ASP A 450 -32.59 21.90 3.16
CA ASP A 450 -34.03 21.74 2.94
C ASP A 450 -34.56 20.45 3.60
N ALA A 451 -33.73 19.39 3.61
CA ALA A 451 -34.04 18.15 4.30
C ALA A 451 -33.86 18.25 5.84
N GLY A 452 -33.18 19.28 6.33
CA GLY A 452 -32.77 19.37 7.74
C GLY A 452 -31.89 18.18 8.15
N TYR A 453 -31.11 17.63 7.22
CA TYR A 453 -30.40 16.38 7.42
C TYR A 453 -28.88 16.56 7.37
N LEU A 454 -28.23 16.21 8.48
CA LEU A 454 -26.79 16.11 8.57
C LEU A 454 -26.45 14.80 9.29
N PRO A 455 -25.82 13.80 8.64
CA PRO A 455 -25.59 12.46 9.21
C PRO A 455 -24.96 12.46 10.60
N PHE A 456 -24.03 13.37 10.84
CA PHE A 456 -23.29 13.49 12.10
C PHE A 456 -24.20 13.79 13.30
N LEU A 457 -25.29 14.55 13.09
CA LEU A 457 -26.28 14.82 14.13
C LEU A 457 -27.10 13.57 14.52
N HIS A 458 -27.02 12.53 13.70
CA HIS A 458 -27.63 11.22 13.93
C HIS A 458 -26.61 10.16 14.32
N GLY A 459 -25.37 10.56 14.66
CA GLY A 459 -24.30 9.68 15.12
C GLY A 459 -23.52 8.96 14.00
N ALA A 460 -23.93 9.08 12.74
CA ALA A 460 -23.17 8.51 11.63
C ALA A 460 -21.89 9.34 11.39
N GLY A 461 -20.77 8.67 11.12
CA GLY A 461 -19.50 9.35 10.81
C GLY A 461 -18.70 9.83 12.02
N LEU A 462 -19.00 9.37 13.23
CA LEU A 462 -18.32 9.81 14.45
C LEU A 462 -17.41 8.73 15.08
N ALA A 463 -17.25 7.56 14.45
CA ALA A 463 -16.59 6.43 15.09
C ALA A 463 -15.12 6.72 15.47
N ASN A 464 -14.39 7.49 14.67
CA ASN A 464 -13.01 7.85 15.01
C ASN A 464 -12.91 8.74 16.25
N PHE A 465 -13.96 9.51 16.57
CA PHE A 465 -14.04 10.31 17.78
C PHE A 465 -14.55 9.49 18.96
N THR A 466 -15.63 8.73 18.78
CA THR A 466 -16.23 7.94 19.86
C THR A 466 -15.39 6.74 20.29
N SER A 467 -14.41 6.33 19.49
CA SER A 467 -13.37 5.36 19.87
C SER A 467 -12.08 6.02 20.37
N ASP A 468 -11.99 7.36 20.37
CA ASP A 468 -10.77 8.08 20.75
C ASP A 468 -10.73 8.38 22.25
N PRO A 469 -9.75 7.85 23.00
CA PRO A 469 -9.66 8.07 24.44
C PRO A 469 -9.37 9.53 24.81
N VAL A 470 -8.79 10.35 23.91
CA VAL A 470 -8.53 11.77 24.15
C VAL A 470 -9.84 12.56 24.00
N PHE A 471 -10.60 12.30 22.94
CA PHE A 471 -11.91 12.89 22.72
C PHE A 471 -12.87 12.55 23.88
N LEU A 472 -12.92 11.29 24.30
CA LEU A 472 -13.80 10.82 25.36
C LEU A 472 -13.48 11.45 26.73
N ARG A 473 -12.23 11.82 27.02
CA ARG A 473 -11.86 12.55 28.25
C ARG A 473 -12.51 13.94 28.36
N GLY A 474 -12.89 14.53 27.22
CA GLY A 474 -13.63 15.80 27.17
C GLY A 474 -15.13 15.68 27.45
N LEU A 475 -15.64 14.47 27.75
CA LEU A 475 -17.04 14.16 27.98
C LEU A 475 -17.29 13.67 29.41
N PRO A 476 -18.49 13.91 29.97
CA PRO A 476 -18.94 13.23 31.19
C PRO A 476 -18.93 11.70 31.00
N PRO A 477 -18.71 10.90 32.07
CA PRO A 477 -18.69 9.43 31.98
C PRO A 477 -20.02 8.81 31.49
N ASP A 478 -21.12 9.49 31.66
CA ASP A 478 -22.48 9.11 31.30
C ASP A 478 -23.05 9.95 30.14
N ALA A 479 -22.16 10.51 29.30
CA ALA A 479 -22.57 11.36 28.18
C ALA A 479 -23.50 10.60 27.22
N ASP A 480 -24.69 11.18 27.01
CA ASP A 480 -25.62 10.70 25.99
C ASP A 480 -25.18 11.07 24.57
N ALA A 481 -25.85 10.53 23.56
CA ALA A 481 -25.53 10.79 22.17
C ALA A 481 -25.57 12.27 21.79
N ALA A 482 -26.50 13.04 22.36
CA ALA A 482 -26.62 14.48 22.10
C ALA A 482 -25.43 15.26 22.67
N THR A 483 -24.95 14.89 23.84
CA THR A 483 -23.74 15.46 24.47
C THR A 483 -22.49 15.15 23.64
N VAL A 484 -22.36 13.92 23.15
CA VAL A 484 -21.24 13.49 22.25
C VAL A 484 -21.26 14.32 20.97
N VAL A 485 -22.40 14.41 20.29
CA VAL A 485 -22.57 15.20 19.05
C VAL A 485 -22.28 16.68 19.32
N GLY A 486 -22.77 17.22 20.43
CA GLY A 486 -22.52 18.61 20.81
C GLY A 486 -21.05 18.90 21.10
N HIS A 487 -20.33 17.96 21.71
CA HIS A 487 -18.86 18.06 21.89
C HIS A 487 -18.11 18.01 20.58
N TRP A 488 -18.44 17.03 19.73
CA TRP A 488 -17.87 16.92 18.38
C TRP A 488 -18.11 18.21 17.57
N ALA A 489 -19.32 18.75 17.54
CA ALA A 489 -19.67 19.94 16.76
C ALA A 489 -18.85 21.19 17.15
N ARG A 490 -18.39 21.28 18.39
CA ARG A 490 -17.55 22.40 18.86
C ARG A 490 -16.13 22.33 18.34
N ILE A 491 -15.61 21.12 18.01
CA ILE A 491 -14.22 20.94 17.61
C ILE A 491 -14.06 20.51 16.14
N ALA A 492 -15.13 20.09 15.47
CA ALA A 492 -15.08 19.49 14.14
C ALA A 492 -14.61 20.43 13.02
N ALA A 493 -14.83 21.73 13.18
CA ALA A 493 -14.34 22.75 12.25
C ALA A 493 -13.27 23.62 12.93
N ASN A 494 -12.24 24.00 12.17
CA ASN A 494 -11.19 24.87 12.67
C ASN A 494 -10.88 25.99 11.66
N PRO A 495 -11.66 27.09 11.69
CA PRO A 495 -11.46 28.21 10.76
C PRO A 495 -10.24 29.08 11.09
N THR A 496 -9.54 28.80 12.19
CA THR A 496 -8.38 29.61 12.63
C THR A 496 -7.05 29.11 12.07
N LEU A 497 -7.04 27.98 11.35
CA LEU A 497 -5.83 27.41 10.77
C LEU A 497 -5.19 28.33 9.75
N THR A 498 -3.87 28.47 9.86
CA THR A 498 -3.02 29.17 8.90
C THR A 498 -1.88 28.25 8.44
N TRP A 499 -1.09 28.69 7.46
CA TRP A 499 0.09 27.96 7.01
C TRP A 499 1.10 27.73 8.13
N ASP A 500 1.22 28.64 9.09
CA ASP A 500 2.16 28.57 10.21
C ASP A 500 1.87 27.42 11.19
N GLU A 501 0.67 26.84 11.12
CA GLU A 501 0.29 25.67 11.92
C GLU A 501 0.79 24.34 11.34
N LEU A 502 1.03 24.29 10.03
CA LEU A 502 1.37 23.05 9.33
C LEU A 502 2.66 22.38 9.83
N PRO A 503 3.74 23.12 10.19
CA PRO A 503 4.95 22.52 10.77
C PRO A 503 4.69 21.77 12.08
N TRP A 504 3.70 22.19 12.90
CA TRP A 504 3.31 21.44 14.08
C TRP A 504 2.73 20.06 13.71
N LEU A 505 1.82 19.99 12.74
CA LEU A 505 1.26 18.72 12.27
C LEU A 505 2.36 17.84 11.66
N ARG A 506 3.24 18.43 10.86
CA ARG A 506 4.39 17.73 10.28
C ARG A 506 5.29 17.10 11.35
N GLY A 507 5.48 17.78 12.47
CA GLY A 507 6.28 17.28 13.61
C GLY A 507 5.65 16.11 14.37
N LEU A 508 4.36 15.82 14.15
CA LEU A 508 3.69 14.68 14.80
C LEU A 508 3.94 13.35 14.10
N THR A 509 4.26 13.34 12.81
CA THR A 509 4.25 12.12 12.01
C THR A 509 5.37 12.12 10.97
N GLU A 510 5.86 10.92 10.67
CA GLU A 510 6.77 10.69 9.54
C GLU A 510 6.01 10.22 8.28
N LEU A 511 4.71 10.02 8.37
CA LEU A 511 3.90 9.65 7.19
C LEU A 511 3.98 10.75 6.14
N PRO A 512 4.02 10.41 4.85
CA PRO A 512 3.82 11.39 3.79
C PRO A 512 2.54 12.19 4.01
N LEU A 513 2.63 13.52 3.89
CA LEU A 513 1.55 14.47 4.12
C LEU A 513 1.14 15.14 2.80
N LEU A 514 -0.11 14.95 2.39
CA LEU A 514 -0.68 15.63 1.24
C LEU A 514 -1.75 16.63 1.68
N LEU A 515 -1.78 17.80 1.03
CA LEU A 515 -2.83 18.79 1.24
C LEU A 515 -3.90 18.70 0.16
N LYS A 516 -5.16 18.45 0.57
CA LYS A 516 -6.32 18.31 -0.32
C LYS A 516 -7.21 19.55 -0.28
N GLY A 517 -7.67 19.99 -1.47
CA GLY A 517 -8.48 21.20 -1.62
C GLY A 517 -7.71 22.36 -2.28
N ILE A 518 -6.54 22.06 -2.81
CA ILE A 518 -5.67 23.07 -3.45
C ILE A 518 -6.13 23.32 -4.88
N LEU A 519 -6.41 24.60 -5.21
CA LEU A 519 -6.77 25.05 -6.54
C LEU A 519 -5.84 26.16 -7.04
N HIS A 520 -5.20 26.90 -6.13
CA HIS A 520 -4.36 28.03 -6.49
C HIS A 520 -2.87 27.61 -6.53
N PRO A 521 -2.11 27.95 -7.60
CA PRO A 521 -0.70 27.57 -7.74
C PRO A 521 0.20 28.08 -6.60
N GLN A 522 -0.13 29.25 -6.03
CA GLN A 522 0.62 29.78 -4.90
C GLN A 522 0.41 28.95 -3.63
N ASP A 523 -0.82 28.46 -3.40
CA ASP A 523 -1.12 27.61 -2.24
C ASP A 523 -0.40 26.26 -2.36
N ALA A 524 -0.24 25.74 -3.58
CA ALA A 524 0.56 24.55 -3.82
C ALA A 524 2.02 24.76 -3.43
N ARG A 525 2.63 25.91 -3.77
CA ARG A 525 3.99 26.24 -3.33
C ARG A 525 4.08 26.42 -1.82
N LEU A 526 3.09 27.08 -1.20
CA LEU A 526 3.05 27.26 0.25
C LEU A 526 2.93 25.93 0.98
N ALA A 527 2.12 25.00 0.46
CA ALA A 527 1.99 23.66 1.02
C ALA A 527 3.37 22.97 1.13
N LEU A 528 4.15 22.99 0.06
CA LEU A 528 5.51 22.40 0.05
C LEU A 528 6.46 23.16 0.97
N ALA A 529 6.41 24.49 0.95
CA ALA A 529 7.27 25.31 1.82
C ALA A 529 7.03 25.06 3.31
N HIS A 530 5.83 24.59 3.69
CA HIS A 530 5.47 24.27 5.07
C HIS A 530 5.49 22.75 5.37
N GLY A 531 6.11 21.93 4.51
CA GLY A 531 6.42 20.54 4.80
C GLY A 531 5.41 19.51 4.29
N ALA A 532 4.54 19.85 3.34
CA ALA A 532 3.75 18.87 2.62
C ALA A 532 4.62 18.13 1.60
N ASP A 533 4.36 16.83 1.41
CA ASP A 533 5.04 15.96 0.45
C ASP A 533 4.31 15.91 -0.91
N GLY A 534 3.09 16.46 -0.99
CA GLY A 534 2.30 16.51 -2.21
C GLY A 534 0.99 17.27 -2.04
N VAL A 535 0.26 17.45 -3.15
CA VAL A 535 -1.01 18.16 -3.17
C VAL A 535 -2.10 17.39 -3.91
N ILE A 536 -3.35 17.62 -3.53
CA ILE A 536 -4.54 17.08 -4.20
C ILE A 536 -5.39 18.24 -4.69
N VAL A 537 -5.44 18.42 -6.00
CA VAL A 537 -6.26 19.42 -6.66
C VAL A 537 -7.73 19.00 -6.54
N SER A 538 -8.54 19.80 -5.87
CA SER A 538 -9.89 19.39 -5.49
C SER A 538 -10.81 20.60 -5.30
N THR A 539 -12.07 20.45 -5.73
CA THR A 539 -13.18 21.33 -5.38
C THR A 539 -14.11 20.70 -4.34
N HIS A 540 -13.62 19.64 -3.66
CA HIS A 540 -14.46 18.81 -2.77
C HIS A 540 -15.69 18.23 -3.51
N GLY A 541 -15.55 17.93 -4.78
CA GLY A 541 -16.66 17.45 -5.61
C GLY A 541 -17.75 18.50 -5.86
N GLY A 542 -17.46 19.80 -5.72
CA GLY A 542 -18.43 20.88 -5.83
C GLY A 542 -19.35 21.02 -4.62
N ARG A 543 -18.90 20.56 -3.42
CA ARG A 543 -19.70 20.52 -2.19
C ARG A 543 -19.38 21.64 -1.19
N GLN A 544 -18.34 22.44 -1.46
CA GLN A 544 -17.88 23.51 -0.55
C GLN A 544 -18.19 24.90 -1.11
N LEU A 545 -17.42 25.42 -2.04
CA LEU A 545 -17.63 26.70 -2.67
C LEU A 545 -18.25 26.51 -4.06
N ASP A 546 -19.46 27.04 -4.28
CA ASP A 546 -20.05 27.04 -5.62
C ASP A 546 -19.52 28.23 -6.45
N GLY A 547 -19.40 28.05 -7.77
CA GLY A 547 -18.85 29.05 -8.67
C GLY A 547 -17.31 29.10 -8.71
N THR A 548 -16.60 28.13 -8.15
CA THR A 548 -15.14 28.05 -8.24
C THR A 548 -14.68 27.40 -9.56
N VAL A 549 -13.39 27.57 -9.89
CA VAL A 549 -12.75 26.91 -11.03
C VAL A 549 -12.86 25.38 -10.92
N ALA A 550 -13.03 24.69 -12.03
CA ALA A 550 -13.03 23.23 -12.04
C ALA A 550 -11.62 22.66 -11.69
N ALA A 551 -11.59 21.55 -10.98
CA ALA A 551 -10.32 20.94 -10.55
C ALA A 551 -9.41 20.59 -11.75
N LEU A 552 -9.96 20.04 -12.85
CA LEU A 552 -9.19 19.72 -14.05
C LEU A 552 -8.60 20.98 -14.72
N ASP A 553 -9.28 22.12 -14.64
CA ASP A 553 -8.78 23.38 -15.20
C ASP A 553 -7.66 23.99 -14.34
N ALA A 554 -7.71 23.79 -13.02
CA ALA A 554 -6.68 24.24 -12.10
C ALA A 554 -5.41 23.37 -12.17
N LEU A 555 -5.55 22.09 -12.52
CA LEU A 555 -4.49 21.09 -12.46
C LEU A 555 -3.20 21.47 -13.20
N PRO A 556 -3.20 21.92 -14.49
CA PRO A 556 -1.96 22.24 -15.18
C PRO A 556 -1.17 23.37 -14.52
N ALA A 557 -1.87 24.38 -13.99
CA ALA A 557 -1.22 25.50 -13.31
C ALA A 557 -0.61 25.10 -11.96
N VAL A 558 -1.29 24.20 -11.23
CA VAL A 558 -0.76 23.62 -9.98
C VAL A 558 0.45 22.74 -10.27
N ARG A 559 0.39 21.85 -11.27
CA ARG A 559 1.53 21.03 -11.71
C ARG A 559 2.74 21.89 -12.07
N ALA A 560 2.55 22.90 -12.90
CA ALA A 560 3.61 23.82 -13.27
C ALA A 560 4.21 24.58 -12.07
N ALA A 561 3.45 24.80 -11.02
CA ALA A 561 3.91 25.51 -9.84
C ALA A 561 4.82 24.67 -8.91
N VAL A 562 4.63 23.33 -8.88
CA VAL A 562 5.35 22.41 -7.97
C VAL A 562 6.39 21.54 -8.70
N GLY A 563 6.32 21.45 -10.04
CA GLY A 563 7.24 20.63 -10.84
C GLY A 563 6.92 19.13 -10.77
N ASP A 564 7.70 18.32 -11.51
CA ASP A 564 7.40 16.89 -11.73
C ASP A 564 7.86 15.99 -10.57
N ALA A 565 8.74 16.45 -9.70
CA ALA A 565 9.26 15.68 -8.57
C ALA A 565 8.26 15.56 -7.39
N VAL A 566 7.19 16.36 -7.40
CA VAL A 566 6.20 16.42 -6.32
C VAL A 566 4.90 15.74 -6.77
N PRO A 567 4.36 14.79 -5.99
CA PRO A 567 3.08 14.17 -6.31
C PRO A 567 1.93 15.20 -6.37
N VAL A 568 1.23 15.23 -7.50
CA VAL A 568 0.00 16.00 -7.69
C VAL A 568 -1.13 15.05 -8.03
N LEU A 569 -2.06 14.89 -7.13
CA LEU A 569 -3.26 14.11 -7.37
C LEU A 569 -4.43 15.05 -7.68
N MET A 570 -5.51 14.52 -8.23
CA MET A 570 -6.74 15.30 -8.37
C MET A 570 -7.99 14.47 -8.08
N ASP A 571 -9.05 15.15 -7.67
CA ASP A 571 -10.41 14.62 -7.69
C ASP A 571 -11.38 15.60 -8.33
N SER A 572 -12.66 15.36 -8.14
CA SER A 572 -13.76 16.18 -8.65
C SER A 572 -14.04 16.00 -10.14
N GLY A 573 -15.11 15.31 -10.41
CA GLY A 573 -15.65 15.15 -11.75
C GLY A 573 -15.28 13.88 -12.50
N VAL A 574 -14.29 13.09 -12.08
CA VAL A 574 -13.91 11.81 -12.71
C VAL A 574 -15.08 10.83 -12.68
N ARG A 575 -15.41 10.22 -13.85
CA ARG A 575 -16.48 9.22 -14.01
C ARG A 575 -16.01 7.99 -14.77
N THR A 576 -15.14 8.15 -15.76
CA THR A 576 -14.76 7.15 -16.75
C THR A 576 -13.26 6.93 -16.78
N GLY A 577 -12.80 5.79 -17.36
CA GLY A 577 -11.39 5.56 -17.61
C GLY A 577 -10.77 6.61 -18.53
N ALA A 578 -11.53 7.10 -19.50
CA ALA A 578 -11.10 8.21 -20.36
C ALA A 578 -10.87 9.52 -19.59
N ASP A 579 -11.67 9.79 -18.54
CA ASP A 579 -11.43 10.94 -17.66
C ASP A 579 -10.12 10.77 -16.88
N VAL A 580 -9.83 9.56 -16.41
CA VAL A 580 -8.54 9.26 -15.75
C VAL A 580 -7.37 9.56 -16.69
N VAL A 581 -7.42 9.08 -17.95
CA VAL A 581 -6.39 9.36 -18.96
C VAL A 581 -6.20 10.86 -19.15
N LYS A 582 -7.29 11.64 -19.26
CA LYS A 582 -7.22 13.11 -19.43
C LYS A 582 -6.58 13.79 -18.22
N ALA A 583 -6.92 13.35 -17.00
CA ALA A 583 -6.33 13.91 -15.78
C ALA A 583 -4.83 13.64 -15.70
N LEU A 584 -4.41 12.39 -15.98
CA LEU A 584 -2.99 12.01 -15.99
C LEU A 584 -2.22 12.78 -17.07
N ALA A 585 -2.76 12.85 -18.28
CA ALA A 585 -2.15 13.59 -19.39
C ALA A 585 -2.02 15.11 -19.13
N LEU A 586 -2.86 15.68 -18.26
CA LEU A 586 -2.80 17.09 -17.83
C LEU A 586 -1.94 17.32 -16.58
N GLY A 587 -1.27 16.27 -16.08
CA GLY A 587 -0.26 16.38 -15.04
C GLY A 587 -0.67 15.85 -13.64
N ALA A 588 -1.74 15.08 -13.52
CA ALA A 588 -1.99 14.31 -12.31
C ALA A 588 -1.15 13.02 -12.31
N ASP A 589 -0.61 12.63 -11.16
CA ASP A 589 0.04 11.33 -10.97
C ASP A 589 -0.98 10.23 -10.63
N ALA A 590 -2.11 10.61 -10.03
CA ALA A 590 -3.24 9.72 -9.76
C ALA A 590 -4.52 10.55 -9.54
N VAL A 591 -5.66 9.84 -9.58
CA VAL A 591 -6.97 10.45 -9.30
C VAL A 591 -7.63 9.83 -8.08
N LEU A 592 -8.47 10.62 -7.37
CA LEU A 592 -9.34 10.09 -6.34
C LEU A 592 -10.77 9.99 -6.87
N TYR A 593 -11.37 8.82 -6.69
CA TYR A 593 -12.68 8.46 -7.23
C TYR A 593 -13.73 8.44 -6.11
N GLY A 594 -14.75 9.29 -6.21
CA GLY A 594 -15.69 9.56 -5.12
C GLY A 594 -17.10 9.00 -5.36
N ARG A 595 -18.07 9.85 -5.74
CA ARG A 595 -19.50 9.51 -5.83
C ARG A 595 -19.83 8.16 -6.49
N PRO A 596 -19.26 7.75 -7.63
CA PRO A 596 -19.69 6.53 -8.29
C PRO A 596 -19.50 5.26 -7.46
N TYR A 597 -18.43 5.18 -6.64
CA TYR A 597 -18.30 4.01 -5.77
C TYR A 597 -19.34 4.00 -4.63
N GLN A 598 -19.81 5.17 -4.19
CA GLN A 598 -20.92 5.26 -3.22
C GLN A 598 -22.24 4.76 -3.81
N TYR A 599 -22.47 5.00 -5.10
CA TYR A 599 -23.63 4.43 -5.79
C TYR A 599 -23.52 2.91 -5.89
N GLY A 600 -22.32 2.39 -6.19
CA GLY A 600 -22.06 0.95 -6.14
C GLY A 600 -22.28 0.37 -4.74
N LEU A 601 -21.78 1.05 -3.71
CA LEU A 601 -22.00 0.68 -2.31
C LEU A 601 -23.51 0.60 -1.96
N ALA A 602 -24.30 1.56 -2.41
CA ALA A 602 -25.75 1.59 -2.18
C ALA A 602 -26.48 0.40 -2.82
N LEU A 603 -26.01 -0.04 -3.98
CA LEU A 603 -26.69 -1.05 -4.79
C LEU A 603 -26.35 -2.48 -4.40
N ASP A 604 -25.09 -2.77 -4.05
CA ASP A 604 -24.64 -4.15 -3.76
C ASP A 604 -23.45 -4.21 -2.77
N GLY A 605 -23.35 -3.27 -1.83
CA GLY A 605 -22.33 -3.29 -0.80
C GLY A 605 -20.90 -3.38 -1.36
N ALA A 606 -20.06 -4.25 -0.79
CA ALA A 606 -18.69 -4.45 -1.21
C ALA A 606 -18.58 -4.93 -2.67
N ALA A 607 -19.46 -5.81 -3.11
CA ALA A 607 -19.50 -6.30 -4.50
C ALA A 607 -19.84 -5.18 -5.49
N GLY A 608 -20.74 -4.26 -5.11
CA GLY A 608 -21.07 -3.08 -5.90
C GLY A 608 -19.88 -2.11 -6.03
N VAL A 609 -19.12 -1.89 -4.96
CA VAL A 609 -17.88 -1.11 -5.01
C VAL A 609 -16.85 -1.76 -5.93
N ALA A 610 -16.62 -3.07 -5.77
CA ALA A 610 -15.69 -3.83 -6.61
C ALA A 610 -16.11 -3.79 -8.09
N HIS A 611 -17.42 -3.94 -8.40
CA HIS A 611 -17.95 -3.84 -9.76
C HIS A 611 -17.64 -2.48 -10.40
N VAL A 612 -17.95 -1.39 -9.71
CA VAL A 612 -17.68 -0.02 -10.20
C VAL A 612 -16.20 0.19 -10.49
N LEU A 613 -15.33 -0.27 -9.61
CA LEU A 613 -13.88 -0.17 -9.79
C LEU A 613 -13.38 -1.04 -10.95
N ARG A 614 -13.86 -2.28 -11.07
CA ARG A 614 -13.51 -3.15 -12.19
C ARG A 614 -13.91 -2.53 -13.54
N CYS A 615 -15.10 -1.92 -13.63
CA CYS A 615 -15.53 -1.22 -14.84
C CYS A 615 -14.64 -0.02 -15.17
N LEU A 616 -14.33 0.83 -14.17
CA LEU A 616 -13.45 1.98 -14.35
C LEU A 616 -12.05 1.57 -14.81
N LEU A 617 -11.47 0.54 -14.17
CA LEU A 617 -10.13 0.06 -14.52
C LEU A 617 -10.09 -0.65 -15.87
N ALA A 618 -11.14 -1.37 -16.24
CA ALA A 618 -11.26 -1.98 -17.57
C ALA A 618 -11.30 -0.92 -18.67
N GLU A 619 -12.08 0.15 -18.47
CA GLU A 619 -12.12 1.26 -19.40
C GLU A 619 -10.77 2.01 -19.47
N LEU A 620 -10.07 2.20 -18.33
CA LEU A 620 -8.75 2.79 -18.29
C LEU A 620 -7.71 1.96 -19.07
N ASP A 621 -7.67 0.64 -18.83
CA ASP A 621 -6.76 -0.29 -19.51
C ASP A 621 -7.01 -0.30 -21.04
N LEU A 622 -8.29 -0.29 -21.44
CA LEU A 622 -8.67 -0.16 -22.85
C LEU A 622 -8.28 1.20 -23.43
N ALA A 623 -8.45 2.29 -22.65
CA ALA A 623 -8.09 3.62 -23.10
C ALA A 623 -6.57 3.74 -23.35
N LEU A 624 -5.72 3.17 -22.49
CA LEU A 624 -4.28 3.05 -22.76
C LEU A 624 -4.01 2.29 -24.06
N THR A 625 -4.63 1.12 -24.21
CA THR A 625 -4.50 0.31 -25.43
C THR A 625 -4.85 1.09 -26.68
N LEU A 626 -6.00 1.75 -26.67
CA LEU A 626 -6.55 2.45 -27.83
C LEU A 626 -5.85 3.78 -28.13
N THR A 627 -5.22 4.41 -27.14
CA THR A 627 -4.39 5.60 -27.33
C THR A 627 -2.96 5.27 -27.75
N GLY A 628 -2.58 3.99 -27.69
CA GLY A 628 -1.24 3.52 -28.05
C GLY A 628 -0.19 3.72 -26.96
N CYS A 629 -0.60 3.74 -25.69
CA CYS A 629 0.26 3.85 -24.52
C CYS A 629 0.37 2.49 -23.79
N ALA A 630 1.59 2.09 -23.47
CA ALA A 630 1.85 0.86 -22.73
C ALA A 630 1.85 1.08 -21.20
N THR A 631 2.19 2.28 -20.76
CA THR A 631 2.27 2.66 -19.35
C THR A 631 1.53 3.97 -19.09
N VAL A 632 1.21 4.24 -17.83
CA VAL A 632 0.61 5.53 -17.43
C VAL A 632 1.58 6.69 -17.60
N ASP A 633 2.89 6.47 -17.54
CA ASP A 633 3.91 7.51 -17.72
C ASP A 633 3.99 8.01 -19.18
N GLU A 634 3.45 7.25 -20.14
CA GLU A 634 3.34 7.68 -21.53
C GLU A 634 2.15 8.64 -21.80
N LEU A 635 1.30 8.86 -20.80
CA LEU A 635 0.15 9.76 -20.89
C LEU A 635 0.61 11.22 -20.73
N THR A 636 0.80 11.90 -21.85
CA THR A 636 1.24 13.30 -21.89
C THR A 636 0.19 14.19 -22.55
N ALA A 637 0.34 15.50 -22.40
CA ALA A 637 -0.57 16.48 -22.99
C ALA A 637 -0.70 16.37 -24.52
N ASP A 638 0.29 15.79 -25.21
CA ASP A 638 0.26 15.55 -26.66
C ASP A 638 -0.85 14.55 -27.09
N LEU A 639 -1.38 13.78 -26.15
CA LEU A 639 -2.54 12.91 -26.37
C LEU A 639 -3.87 13.65 -26.33
N LEU A 640 -3.84 14.95 -26.06
CA LEU A 640 -5.04 15.76 -25.89
C LEU A 640 -5.15 16.86 -26.94
N VAL A 641 -6.35 17.04 -27.44
CA VAL A 641 -6.70 18.22 -28.26
C VAL A 641 -7.92 18.90 -27.67
N PRO A 642 -7.99 20.24 -27.69
CA PRO A 642 -9.18 20.93 -27.25
C PRO A 642 -10.40 20.50 -28.09
N ALA A 643 -11.53 20.29 -27.46
CA ALA A 643 -12.78 20.10 -28.18
C ALA A 643 -13.11 21.41 -28.94
N VAL A 644 -13.26 21.32 -30.27
CA VAL A 644 -13.66 22.49 -31.08
C VAL A 644 -15.05 22.90 -30.61
N SER A 645 -15.18 24.11 -30.09
CA SER A 645 -16.49 24.69 -29.79
C SER A 645 -17.24 24.87 -31.10
N THR A 646 -18.15 23.96 -31.42
CA THR A 646 -19.16 24.27 -32.46
C THR A 646 -20.10 25.30 -31.85
N ARG A 647 -19.81 26.59 -32.11
CA ARG A 647 -20.76 27.67 -31.85
C ARG A 647 -21.97 27.53 -32.76
#